data_911d30ef82b8fa6f559cada933bb48fc
#
_entry.id   911d30ef82b8fa6f559cada933bb48fc
#
_cell.length_a   1.000
_cell.length_b   1.000
_cell.length_c   1.000
_cell.angle_alpha   90.00
_cell.angle_beta   90.00
_cell.angle_gamma   90.00
#
_symmetry.space_group_name_H-M   'P 1'
#
loop_
_entity.id
_entity.type
_entity.pdbx_description
1 polymer ?
#
loop_
_entity_poly.entity_id
_entity_poly.type
_entity_poly.pdbx_seq_one_letter_code
_entity_poly.pdbx_strand_id
1 'polypeptide(L)'
;IPGVNVIIDGTNFGTVTDFDGNFVINTSQGAPLTLIVSYMGYSAERVDVTSASQNISVMLSAGQNLEEVIISASRKAQKVTDAPASVSVISSRQIENSAQVTDPARLLVSVPGVQIQQQSTNTLNFEMRAGSGTFGTSTFVMQDNRSLITPAAGTFLSFQQGLSNLDLASVEIVRGAAGVLYGPGVTSGVVHFRTKSPIDYTGSSASFWGGEMNTIGSEFRIARANDDKTFGWKINARINSGDDSVYEDESVLAAAGIPMNNIIRQPVITNRAVDPLLSQNGDVLYDFTGGNALLDTYSNISVNTTLEWRPDDETNYTIAGGLNSGSGLFWQDLGIGYAAGVNYWGQAQATIGNWYAQAFIDHNTGGTPEDPTFLYGSGLRQVAKRTSLEAQIQYNFDMPWLFDSEWTAGWDYRNTISDSENTLWGRNEDEDDYITNGIYAQGTLTMSEKVDLVVAGRYDQASFISAGEFAPRAALVYKPSEKTTWRLSYNKALSGPSALQTYIDFPVAILAPGVLDIWLSGQNNNHKFADPSAQMIELAALGVSIPATAAGGGLPLAIPYGAVAAPSLAGLYAAAPSLQPLLTPFFANYGGPAGGTGVFSGYDVFESSRSTGNQNTRGPRFSSVENYEIGFTSVIGSKLKISADLYSYVNTGFTNFNAVGDAYALVGSNIPGDLGAAVAADATAYVTGAITAVTTQTYQGVAAQFGLPFSVVASGALAGAGVPALQTAIAGGVAQTLGGINGAFQAGGAGFLAQVQPLLAAFGTVESSLMPVDGVTHIPAGYQTNGDAKRSHFGGDFSMDYFANADLRLWANASWLSQNEWIPGEDNDDDLVNTSYLNAPTWKYRMGIDYTPLSGMNFSASFQHDDKFRSVQGFWNGVVEAKNLVDLSVGYRFSPNTRFDISATNLTDNPYKTYPNLPTIRRRVLGKLTLNF
;
A
#
# COMPACT_ATOMS: atom_id res chain seq x y z
N ILE A 1 13.20 41.93 -7.25
CA ILE A 1 12.62 40.75 -6.57
C ILE A 1 13.22 39.51 -7.24
N PRO A 2 13.87 38.60 -6.53
CA PRO A 2 14.39 37.35 -7.11
C PRO A 2 13.25 36.36 -7.38
N GLY A 3 13.41 35.56 -8.45
CA GLY A 3 12.46 34.50 -8.78
C GLY A 3 11.15 34.98 -9.46
N VAL A 4 11.14 36.18 -10.02
CA VAL A 4 10.02 36.70 -10.81
C VAL A 4 10.01 36.01 -12.17
N ASN A 5 8.88 35.45 -12.59
CA ASN A 5 8.71 34.88 -13.91
C ASN A 5 8.53 36.00 -14.94
N VAL A 6 9.27 35.92 -16.04
CA VAL A 6 9.18 36.84 -17.17
C VAL A 6 8.99 36.01 -18.43
N ILE A 7 7.79 36.04 -19.04
CA ILE A 7 7.40 35.17 -20.16
C ILE A 7 6.99 36.03 -21.34
N ILE A 8 7.34 35.64 -22.55
CA ILE A 8 6.86 36.29 -23.77
C ILE A 8 5.39 35.90 -23.99
N ASP A 9 4.50 36.89 -24.07
CA ASP A 9 3.07 36.66 -24.22
C ASP A 9 2.73 35.82 -25.46
N GLY A 10 1.89 34.82 -25.28
CA GLY A 10 1.52 33.87 -26.34
C GLY A 10 2.55 32.75 -26.58
N THR A 11 3.63 32.64 -25.79
CA THR A 11 4.63 31.60 -25.93
C THR A 11 4.89 30.90 -24.59
N ASN A 12 5.61 29.77 -24.63
CA ASN A 12 6.13 29.09 -23.44
C ASN A 12 7.54 29.55 -23.06
N PHE A 13 8.05 30.56 -23.74
CA PHE A 13 9.41 31.02 -23.59
C PHE A 13 9.50 32.16 -22.58
N GLY A 14 10.41 32.01 -21.61
CA GLY A 14 10.59 33.00 -20.55
C GLY A 14 11.89 32.80 -19.78
N THR A 15 12.10 33.65 -18.81
CA THR A 15 13.21 33.61 -17.87
C THR A 15 12.72 33.93 -16.47
N VAL A 16 13.61 33.82 -15.49
CA VAL A 16 13.33 34.16 -14.10
C VAL A 16 14.37 35.18 -13.64
N THR A 17 13.97 36.14 -12.81
CA THR A 17 14.91 37.09 -12.26
C THR A 17 15.91 36.42 -11.31
N ASP A 18 17.17 36.85 -11.35
CA ASP A 18 18.24 36.47 -10.44
C ASP A 18 18.03 37.02 -9.03
N PHE A 19 18.99 36.77 -8.13
CA PHE A 19 18.93 37.24 -6.73
C PHE A 19 18.89 38.75 -6.57
N ASP A 20 19.40 39.50 -7.52
CA ASP A 20 19.35 40.96 -7.54
C ASP A 20 18.10 41.50 -8.22
N GLY A 21 17.23 40.61 -8.75
CA GLY A 21 16.02 40.97 -9.49
C GLY A 21 16.23 41.33 -10.94
N ASN A 22 17.43 41.03 -11.50
CA ASN A 22 17.72 41.24 -12.90
C ASN A 22 17.30 40.02 -13.72
N PHE A 23 16.95 40.29 -15.00
CA PHE A 23 16.66 39.23 -15.97
C PHE A 23 17.21 39.57 -17.36
N VAL A 24 17.48 38.54 -18.13
CA VAL A 24 17.81 38.62 -19.54
C VAL A 24 16.94 37.62 -20.29
N ILE A 25 16.24 38.05 -21.30
CA ILE A 25 15.52 37.21 -22.27
C ILE A 25 16.29 37.23 -23.58
N ASN A 26 16.76 36.09 -24.02
CA ASN A 26 17.35 35.93 -25.37
C ASN A 26 16.29 35.23 -26.24
N THR A 27 15.73 35.92 -27.18
CA THR A 27 14.68 35.40 -28.06
C THR A 27 14.99 35.66 -29.51
N SER A 28 14.59 34.72 -30.37
CA SER A 28 14.63 34.90 -31.83
C SER A 28 13.45 35.72 -32.37
N GLN A 29 12.40 35.92 -31.54
CA GLN A 29 11.27 36.79 -31.92
C GLN A 29 11.74 38.26 -31.98
N GLY A 30 11.52 38.89 -33.14
CA GLY A 30 11.81 40.30 -33.28
C GLY A 30 10.85 41.18 -32.49
N ALA A 31 11.31 42.31 -31.95
CA ALA A 31 10.42 43.33 -31.40
C ALA A 31 9.47 43.90 -32.48
N PRO A 32 8.24 44.28 -32.19
CA PRO A 32 7.67 44.41 -30.85
C PRO A 32 7.15 43.09 -30.29
N LEU A 33 7.34 42.87 -28.98
CA LEU A 33 6.78 41.74 -28.22
C LEU A 33 6.30 42.22 -26.86
N THR A 34 5.37 41.48 -26.24
CA THR A 34 4.89 41.77 -24.87
C THR A 34 5.44 40.78 -23.91
N LEU A 35 6.00 41.25 -22.81
CA LEU A 35 6.39 40.40 -21.69
C LEU A 35 5.30 40.35 -20.62
N ILE A 36 5.03 39.18 -20.10
CA ILE A 36 4.25 38.99 -18.89
C ILE A 36 5.23 38.78 -17.74
N VAL A 37 5.28 39.76 -16.84
CA VAL A 37 6.14 39.68 -15.64
C VAL A 37 5.27 39.38 -14.45
N SER A 38 5.48 38.22 -13.82
CA SER A 38 4.62 37.72 -12.76
C SER A 38 5.43 37.16 -11.59
N TYR A 39 4.97 37.45 -10.38
CA TYR A 39 5.53 36.90 -9.15
C TYR A 39 4.40 36.67 -8.15
N MET A 40 4.48 35.57 -7.39
CA MET A 40 3.45 35.30 -6.41
C MET A 40 3.32 36.38 -5.36
N GLY A 41 2.14 36.88 -5.14
CA GLY A 41 1.84 38.03 -4.26
C GLY A 41 1.98 39.39 -4.93
N TYR A 42 2.20 39.43 -6.25
CA TYR A 42 2.22 40.66 -7.04
C TYR A 42 1.31 40.53 -8.25
N SER A 43 0.73 41.64 -8.69
CA SER A 43 -0.01 41.70 -9.93
C SER A 43 0.92 41.43 -11.12
N ALA A 44 0.49 40.57 -12.04
CA ALA A 44 1.24 40.42 -13.29
C ALA A 44 1.16 41.72 -14.09
N GLU A 45 2.34 42.15 -14.54
CA GLU A 45 2.49 43.34 -15.39
C GLU A 45 2.79 42.90 -16.81
N ARG A 46 2.07 43.50 -17.76
CA ARG A 46 2.35 43.36 -19.20
C ARG A 46 3.23 44.53 -19.63
N VAL A 47 4.36 44.22 -20.22
CA VAL A 47 5.34 45.20 -20.63
C VAL A 47 5.64 45.05 -22.12
N ASP A 48 5.28 46.04 -22.87
CA ASP A 48 5.57 46.06 -24.31
C ASP A 48 7.05 46.43 -24.59
N VAL A 49 7.73 45.55 -25.27
CA VAL A 49 9.12 45.69 -25.66
C VAL A 49 9.14 46.09 -27.14
N THR A 50 9.53 47.34 -27.43
CA THR A 50 9.53 47.89 -28.78
C THR A 50 10.86 47.75 -29.51
N SER A 51 11.96 47.43 -28.82
CA SER A 51 13.27 47.17 -29.44
C SER A 51 14.11 46.17 -28.60
N ALA A 52 14.95 45.42 -29.28
CA ALA A 52 15.81 44.39 -28.66
C ALA A 52 16.90 44.95 -27.72
N SER A 53 17.16 46.24 -27.74
CA SER A 53 18.15 46.88 -26.84
C SER A 53 17.48 47.68 -25.70
N GLN A 54 16.20 47.48 -25.45
CA GLN A 54 15.45 48.22 -24.44
C GLN A 54 15.80 47.70 -23.03
N ASN A 55 16.29 48.60 -22.18
CA ASN A 55 16.38 48.31 -20.75
C ASN A 55 14.97 48.38 -20.14
N ILE A 56 14.52 47.29 -19.59
CA ILE A 56 13.21 47.15 -19.02
C ILE A 56 13.32 47.18 -17.51
N SER A 57 12.61 48.08 -16.85
CA SER A 57 12.45 48.08 -15.39
C SER A 57 10.98 47.91 -15.11
N VAL A 58 10.63 46.85 -14.38
CA VAL A 58 9.27 46.53 -14.03
C VAL A 58 9.09 46.67 -12.53
N MET A 59 8.14 47.50 -12.12
CA MET A 59 7.77 47.61 -10.73
C MET A 59 6.50 46.79 -10.56
N LEU A 60 6.64 45.63 -9.96
CA LEU A 60 5.47 44.84 -9.63
C LEU A 60 4.74 45.51 -8.46
N SER A 61 3.51 45.88 -8.67
CA SER A 61 2.64 46.35 -7.60
C SER A 61 2.27 45.17 -6.69
N ALA A 62 2.30 45.39 -5.39
CA ALA A 62 1.79 44.46 -4.40
C ALA A 62 0.31 44.22 -4.68
N GLY A 63 0.05 43.23 -5.44
CA GLY A 63 -1.25 42.75 -5.88
C GLY A 63 -1.01 41.32 -6.29
N GLN A 64 -1.99 40.48 -6.14
CA GLN A 64 -1.74 39.05 -6.23
C GLN A 64 -1.96 38.57 -7.65
N ASN A 65 -0.93 37.98 -8.24
CA ASN A 65 -1.14 37.17 -9.40
C ASN A 65 -1.71 35.82 -8.92
N LEU A 66 -3.04 35.71 -8.94
CA LEU A 66 -3.79 34.48 -8.68
C LEU A 66 -3.89 33.62 -9.96
N GLU A 67 -3.26 34.05 -11.04
CA GLU A 67 -3.20 33.37 -12.31
C GLU A 67 -1.89 32.54 -12.35
N GLU A 68 -1.97 31.28 -11.95
CA GLU A 68 -0.87 30.33 -12.06
C GLU A 68 -0.90 29.64 -13.42
N VAL A 69 0.27 29.35 -13.97
CA VAL A 69 0.42 28.56 -15.21
C VAL A 69 0.79 27.14 -14.83
N ILE A 70 0.14 26.18 -15.46
CA ILE A 70 0.37 24.76 -15.27
C ILE A 70 0.61 24.05 -16.59
N ILE A 71 1.21 22.87 -16.54
CA ILE A 71 1.44 22.01 -17.70
C ILE A 71 0.63 20.70 -17.57
N SER A 72 0.39 20.24 -16.36
CA SER A 72 -0.14 18.89 -16.12
C SER A 72 -1.56 18.65 -16.60
N ALA A 73 -2.43 19.68 -16.68
CA ALA A 73 -3.83 19.44 -17.04
C ALA A 73 -4.05 19.14 -18.53
N SER A 74 -3.20 19.61 -19.42
CA SER A 74 -3.31 19.47 -20.88
C SER A 74 -2.01 19.09 -21.58
N ARG A 75 -0.94 18.88 -20.83
CA ARG A 75 0.45 18.72 -21.34
C ARG A 75 0.95 19.89 -22.17
N LYS A 76 0.29 21.04 -22.05
CA LYS A 76 0.72 22.33 -22.57
C LYS A 76 0.68 23.36 -21.45
N ALA A 77 1.50 24.39 -21.52
CA ALA A 77 1.42 25.51 -20.61
C ALA A 77 0.08 26.25 -20.79
N GLN A 78 -0.69 26.36 -19.72
CA GLN A 78 -1.98 27.05 -19.70
C GLN A 78 -2.23 27.69 -18.33
N LYS A 79 -3.12 28.68 -18.28
CA LYS A 79 -3.55 29.23 -17.00
C LYS A 79 -4.39 28.20 -16.23
N VAL A 80 -4.28 28.20 -14.91
CA VAL A 80 -5.11 27.34 -14.03
C VAL A 80 -6.61 27.57 -14.29
N THR A 81 -7.01 28.82 -14.57
CA THR A 81 -8.40 29.19 -14.90
C THR A 81 -8.90 28.60 -16.22
N ASP A 82 -8.01 28.29 -17.16
CA ASP A 82 -8.35 27.74 -18.47
C ASP A 82 -8.33 26.20 -18.50
N ALA A 83 -7.82 25.59 -17.43
CA ALA A 83 -7.70 24.14 -17.35
C ALA A 83 -9.06 23.43 -17.39
N PRO A 84 -9.22 22.38 -18.21
CA PRO A 84 -10.47 21.61 -18.29
C PRO A 84 -10.64 20.64 -17.10
N ALA A 85 -9.91 20.83 -16.01
CA ALA A 85 -9.91 20.02 -14.81
C ALA A 85 -9.72 20.88 -13.57
N SER A 86 -10.01 20.31 -12.40
CA SER A 86 -9.75 20.95 -11.11
C SER A 86 -8.26 20.90 -10.79
N VAL A 87 -7.63 22.08 -10.59
CA VAL A 87 -6.18 22.18 -10.41
C VAL A 87 -5.84 22.97 -9.16
N SER A 88 -4.81 22.49 -8.44
CA SER A 88 -4.12 23.19 -7.36
C SER A 88 -2.62 23.27 -7.66
N VAL A 89 -1.97 24.34 -7.22
CA VAL A 89 -0.50 24.50 -7.32
C VAL A 89 0.04 24.86 -5.95
N ILE A 90 1.11 24.19 -5.54
CA ILE A 90 1.92 24.56 -4.39
C ILE A 90 3.20 25.18 -4.91
N SER A 91 3.40 26.46 -4.63
CA SER A 91 4.52 27.22 -5.13
C SER A 91 5.81 27.01 -4.32
N SER A 92 6.95 27.40 -4.87
CA SER A 92 8.24 27.34 -4.15
C SER A 92 8.22 28.09 -2.81
N ARG A 93 7.51 29.22 -2.72
CA ARG A 93 7.35 29.99 -1.46
C ARG A 93 6.57 29.20 -0.40
N GLN A 94 5.50 28.51 -0.80
CA GLN A 94 4.74 27.64 0.11
C GLN A 94 5.57 26.43 0.55
N ILE A 95 6.37 25.86 -0.36
CA ILE A 95 7.29 24.76 -0.03
C ILE A 95 8.33 25.22 1.00
N GLU A 96 8.97 26.37 0.79
CA GLU A 96 9.98 26.95 1.70
C GLU A 96 9.45 27.24 3.09
N ASN A 97 8.19 27.71 3.21
CA ASN A 97 7.57 28.12 4.48
C ASN A 97 6.82 26.99 5.19
N SER A 98 6.71 25.82 4.55
CA SER A 98 5.98 24.67 5.10
C SER A 98 6.66 24.08 6.34
N ALA A 99 5.86 23.57 7.28
CA ALA A 99 6.35 22.73 8.37
C ALA A 99 6.85 21.35 7.91
N GLN A 100 6.60 20.98 6.64
CA GLN A 100 6.95 19.67 6.08
C GLN A 100 8.40 19.65 5.58
N VAL A 101 9.34 19.37 6.48
CA VAL A 101 10.79 19.46 6.20
C VAL A 101 11.33 18.17 5.57
N THR A 102 10.88 17.01 6.04
CA THR A 102 11.54 15.72 5.75
C THR A 102 11.01 14.99 4.54
N ASP A 103 9.78 15.26 4.09
CA ASP A 103 9.18 14.61 2.93
C ASP A 103 8.32 15.59 2.12
N PRO A 104 8.72 15.94 0.88
CA PRO A 104 7.94 16.84 0.02
C PRO A 104 6.52 16.35 -0.28
N ALA A 105 6.25 15.05 -0.27
CA ALA A 105 4.91 14.52 -0.52
C ALA A 105 3.90 14.93 0.57
N ARG A 106 4.34 15.26 1.79
CA ARG A 106 3.48 15.79 2.85
C ARG A 106 2.93 17.19 2.57
N LEU A 107 3.51 17.93 1.63
CA LEU A 107 2.96 19.22 1.19
C LEU A 107 1.52 19.10 0.70
N LEU A 108 1.16 17.94 0.17
CA LEU A 108 -0.18 17.64 -0.34
C LEU A 108 -1.28 17.66 0.74
N VAL A 109 -0.92 17.68 2.02
CA VAL A 109 -1.90 17.79 3.11
C VAL A 109 -2.78 19.03 3.01
N SER A 110 -2.28 20.11 2.42
CA SER A 110 -3.00 21.36 2.22
C SER A 110 -3.95 21.36 1.01
N VAL A 111 -3.98 20.29 0.21
CA VAL A 111 -4.76 20.21 -1.04
C VAL A 111 -6.14 19.60 -0.76
N PRO A 112 -7.26 20.20 -1.23
CA PRO A 112 -8.58 19.62 -1.09
C PRO A 112 -8.66 18.26 -1.80
N GLY A 113 -9.46 17.34 -1.26
CA GLY A 113 -9.65 15.99 -1.80
C GLY A 113 -8.54 15.00 -1.48
N VAL A 114 -7.36 15.44 -1.06
CA VAL A 114 -6.23 14.56 -0.77
C VAL A 114 -6.41 13.84 0.57
N GLN A 115 -6.15 12.54 0.57
CA GLN A 115 -6.03 11.68 1.74
C GLN A 115 -4.57 11.25 1.89
N ILE A 116 -3.92 11.68 2.97
CA ILE A 116 -2.57 11.22 3.31
C ILE A 116 -2.67 9.95 4.16
N GLN A 117 -1.92 8.96 3.75
CA GLN A 117 -1.79 7.67 4.42
C GLN A 117 -0.38 7.55 4.96
N GLN A 118 -0.18 8.02 6.17
CA GLN A 118 1.12 7.96 6.82
C GLN A 118 1.27 6.62 7.54
N GLN A 119 2.12 5.77 7.04
CA GLN A 119 2.35 4.42 7.56
C GLN A 119 3.35 4.42 8.72
N SER A 120 4.34 5.30 8.67
CA SER A 120 5.37 5.48 9.69
C SER A 120 5.89 6.92 9.66
N THR A 121 6.94 7.22 10.40
CA THR A 121 7.58 8.55 10.38
C THR A 121 8.04 8.94 8.97
N ASN A 122 8.58 7.99 8.21
CA ASN A 122 9.22 8.22 6.91
C ASN A 122 8.42 7.70 5.72
N THR A 123 7.46 6.82 5.93
CA THR A 123 6.71 6.18 4.86
C THR A 123 5.31 6.77 4.77
N LEU A 124 4.99 7.33 3.64
CA LEU A 124 3.65 7.82 3.34
C LEU A 124 3.24 7.51 1.90
N ASN A 125 1.95 7.44 1.71
CA ASN A 125 1.26 7.39 0.45
C ASN A 125 0.08 8.38 0.47
N PHE A 126 -0.51 8.65 -0.65
CA PHE A 126 -1.67 9.54 -0.74
C PHE A 126 -2.57 9.18 -1.92
N GLU A 127 -3.84 9.50 -1.78
CA GLU A 127 -4.85 9.36 -2.80
C GLU A 127 -5.75 10.58 -2.86
N MET A 128 -6.38 10.81 -4.00
CA MET A 128 -7.30 11.92 -4.21
C MET A 128 -8.71 11.43 -4.45
N ARG A 129 -9.72 12.03 -3.78
CA ARG A 129 -11.17 11.80 -3.98
C ARG A 129 -11.63 10.35 -3.89
N ALA A 130 -10.72 9.41 -4.05
CA ALA A 130 -10.90 7.99 -3.79
C ALA A 130 -10.08 7.67 -2.57
N GLY A 131 -10.59 6.87 -1.67
CA GLY A 131 -9.78 6.25 -0.65
C GLY A 131 -9.14 5.02 -1.24
N SER A 132 -8.03 4.62 -0.69
CA SER A 132 -7.43 3.38 -1.12
C SER A 132 -6.70 2.70 0.01
N GLY A 133 -6.14 1.56 -0.30
CA GLY A 133 -5.27 0.83 0.56
C GLY A 133 -3.84 1.35 0.61
N THR A 134 -2.99 0.56 1.26
CA THR A 134 -1.54 0.79 1.38
C THR A 134 -0.88 0.99 0.02
N PHE A 135 -1.38 0.29 -0.99
CA PHE A 135 -1.01 0.48 -2.37
C PHE A 135 -2.08 1.31 -3.08
N GLY A 136 -2.00 2.63 -2.93
CA GLY A 136 -2.82 3.55 -3.70
C GLY A 136 -2.47 3.48 -5.19
N THR A 137 -3.42 3.07 -6.01
CA THR A 137 -3.23 2.84 -7.44
C THR A 137 -4.04 3.79 -8.32
N SER A 138 -4.65 4.80 -7.73
CA SER A 138 -5.59 5.70 -8.42
C SER A 138 -5.01 7.06 -8.76
N THR A 139 -3.95 7.47 -8.07
CA THR A 139 -3.26 8.76 -8.28
C THR A 139 -1.92 8.54 -8.98
N PHE A 140 -1.73 9.20 -10.12
CA PHE A 140 -0.46 9.17 -10.84
C PHE A 140 0.49 10.23 -10.29
N VAL A 141 1.71 9.82 -9.99
CA VAL A 141 2.75 10.71 -9.42
C VAL A 141 3.93 10.75 -10.35
N MET A 142 4.41 11.96 -10.65
CA MET A 142 5.57 12.14 -11.52
C MET A 142 6.48 13.28 -11.04
N GLN A 143 7.73 13.22 -11.45
CA GLN A 143 8.71 14.28 -11.32
C GLN A 143 9.27 14.62 -12.70
N ASP A 144 9.14 15.86 -13.15
CA ASP A 144 9.62 16.31 -14.47
C ASP A 144 9.23 15.35 -15.60
N ASN A 145 7.95 14.93 -15.63
CA ASN A 145 7.34 13.96 -16.54
C ASN A 145 7.80 12.49 -16.39
N ARG A 146 8.75 12.17 -15.51
CA ARG A 146 9.12 10.80 -15.14
C ARG A 146 8.14 10.24 -14.13
N SER A 147 7.59 9.06 -14.38
CA SER A 147 6.75 8.35 -13.41
C SER A 147 7.53 8.03 -12.13
N LEU A 148 6.90 8.25 -10.99
CA LEU A 148 7.38 7.83 -9.66
C LEU A 148 6.57 6.64 -9.11
N ILE A 149 5.72 6.04 -9.93
CA ILE A 149 4.93 4.87 -9.55
C ILE A 149 5.83 3.64 -9.60
N THR A 150 5.83 2.89 -8.51
CA THR A 150 6.52 1.60 -8.44
C THR A 150 5.75 0.57 -9.26
N PRO A 151 6.31 0.05 -10.38
CA PRO A 151 5.56 -0.78 -11.32
C PRO A 151 4.96 -2.04 -10.69
N ALA A 152 5.72 -2.73 -9.82
CA ALA A 152 5.25 -3.95 -9.17
C ALA A 152 3.96 -3.75 -8.36
N ALA A 153 3.89 -2.69 -7.55
CA ALA A 153 2.75 -2.39 -6.69
C ALA A 153 1.73 -1.43 -7.31
N GLY A 154 2.09 -0.74 -8.39
CA GLY A 154 1.27 0.28 -9.02
C GLY A 154 1.10 1.55 -8.17
N THR A 155 1.94 1.77 -7.15
CA THR A 155 1.78 2.83 -6.16
C THR A 155 3.03 3.71 -6.02
N PHE A 156 2.84 4.89 -5.44
CA PHE A 156 3.92 5.79 -5.05
C PHE A 156 4.46 5.43 -3.66
N LEU A 157 5.77 5.20 -3.56
CA LEU A 157 6.47 4.96 -2.31
C LEU A 157 7.42 6.12 -2.03
N SER A 158 7.01 7.07 -1.18
CA SER A 158 7.72 8.34 -0.96
C SER A 158 9.18 8.16 -0.51
N PHE A 159 9.44 7.17 0.34
CA PHE A 159 10.78 6.91 0.88
C PHE A 159 11.78 6.39 -0.16
N GLN A 160 11.31 5.84 -1.28
CA GLN A 160 12.16 5.38 -2.39
C GLN A 160 12.43 6.47 -3.44
N GLN A 161 11.83 7.66 -3.29
CA GLN A 161 11.94 8.74 -4.25
C GLN A 161 12.89 9.83 -3.76
N GLY A 162 13.76 10.29 -4.58
CA GLY A 162 14.78 11.29 -4.21
C GLY A 162 14.27 12.74 -4.26
N LEU A 163 13.05 13.02 -3.81
CA LEU A 163 12.48 14.36 -3.81
C LEU A 163 13.20 15.29 -2.83
N SER A 164 13.53 16.50 -3.26
CA SER A 164 14.24 17.52 -2.47
C SER A 164 13.45 18.83 -2.45
N ASN A 165 13.16 19.36 -1.27
CA ASN A 165 12.48 20.65 -1.10
C ASN A 165 13.29 21.81 -1.69
N LEU A 166 14.64 21.76 -1.65
CA LEU A 166 15.50 22.79 -2.23
C LEU A 166 15.42 22.85 -3.76
N ASP A 167 15.17 21.71 -4.40
CA ASP A 167 15.15 21.63 -5.87
C ASP A 167 13.74 21.75 -6.46
N LEU A 168 12.68 21.74 -5.66
CA LEU A 168 11.30 21.90 -6.15
C LEU A 168 11.02 23.37 -6.52
N ALA A 169 10.52 23.57 -7.73
CA ALA A 169 9.97 24.84 -8.22
C ALA A 169 8.47 24.95 -7.86
N SER A 170 7.70 23.87 -8.04
CA SER A 170 6.29 23.80 -7.74
C SER A 170 5.82 22.35 -7.63
N VAL A 171 4.64 22.15 -7.04
CA VAL A 171 3.88 20.90 -7.17
C VAL A 171 2.54 21.24 -7.81
N GLU A 172 2.25 20.61 -8.95
CA GLU A 172 1.00 20.76 -9.68
C GLU A 172 0.11 19.56 -9.37
N ILE A 173 -1.14 19.79 -9.00
CA ILE A 173 -2.09 18.75 -8.64
C ILE A 173 -3.35 18.90 -9.50
N VAL A 174 -3.61 17.91 -10.35
CA VAL A 174 -4.83 17.79 -11.17
C VAL A 174 -5.73 16.75 -10.51
N ARG A 175 -6.93 17.17 -10.11
CA ARG A 175 -7.91 16.28 -9.48
C ARG A 175 -8.92 15.79 -10.51
N GLY A 176 -9.39 14.56 -10.31
CA GLY A 176 -10.32 13.90 -11.21
C GLY A 176 -9.63 12.94 -12.18
N ALA A 177 -10.43 12.16 -12.90
CA ALA A 177 -9.93 11.18 -13.84
C ALA A 177 -9.17 11.84 -15.00
N ALA A 178 -7.88 11.58 -15.13
CA ALA A 178 -6.98 12.14 -16.14
C ALA A 178 -6.31 11.08 -17.02
N GLY A 179 -6.84 9.85 -17.03
CA GLY A 179 -6.27 8.69 -17.71
C GLY A 179 -6.02 8.89 -19.21
N VAL A 180 -6.79 9.73 -19.89
CA VAL A 180 -6.63 9.96 -21.34
C VAL A 180 -5.24 10.47 -21.69
N LEU A 181 -4.65 11.37 -20.91
CA LEU A 181 -3.30 11.90 -21.18
C LEU A 181 -2.18 11.08 -20.55
N TYR A 182 -2.44 10.40 -19.43
CA TYR A 182 -1.39 9.78 -18.62
C TYR A 182 -1.42 8.25 -18.58
N GLY A 183 -2.48 7.66 -19.16
CA GLY A 183 -2.61 6.21 -19.28
C GLY A 183 -3.37 5.55 -18.15
N PRO A 184 -3.41 4.21 -18.13
CA PRO A 184 -4.06 3.45 -17.09
C PRO A 184 -3.49 3.73 -15.70
N GLY A 185 -4.36 3.64 -14.67
CA GLY A 185 -4.01 3.91 -13.27
C GLY A 185 -4.23 5.36 -12.84
N VAL A 186 -4.68 6.26 -13.74
CA VAL A 186 -4.91 7.67 -13.42
C VAL A 186 -6.40 7.93 -13.28
N THR A 187 -6.99 7.36 -12.24
CA THR A 187 -8.45 7.40 -12.03
C THR A 187 -8.91 8.49 -11.08
N SER A 188 -8.04 8.99 -10.20
CA SER A 188 -8.36 10.03 -9.21
C SER A 188 -7.62 11.34 -9.40
N GLY A 189 -6.46 11.34 -10.04
CA GLY A 189 -5.71 12.55 -10.33
C GLY A 189 -4.24 12.35 -10.64
N VAL A 190 -3.55 13.48 -10.81
CA VAL A 190 -2.11 13.56 -11.11
C VAL A 190 -1.43 14.50 -10.14
N VAL A 191 -0.28 14.11 -9.63
CA VAL A 191 0.65 14.97 -8.88
C VAL A 191 1.95 15.07 -9.64
N HIS A 192 2.35 16.28 -9.97
CA HIS A 192 3.56 16.57 -10.70
C HIS A 192 4.52 17.42 -9.87
N PHE A 193 5.59 16.83 -9.38
CA PHE A 193 6.70 17.52 -8.74
C PHE A 193 7.61 18.12 -9.81
N ARG A 194 7.64 19.44 -9.90
CA ARG A 194 8.47 20.13 -10.88
C ARG A 194 9.74 20.64 -10.22
N THR A 195 10.88 20.26 -10.76
CA THR A 195 12.16 20.73 -10.23
C THR A 195 12.61 22.04 -10.88
N LYS A 196 13.49 22.76 -10.19
CA LYS A 196 14.09 24.01 -10.66
C LYS A 196 15.03 23.73 -11.85
N SER A 197 14.81 24.40 -12.98
CA SER A 197 15.72 24.34 -14.13
C SER A 197 17.13 24.82 -13.72
N PRO A 198 18.19 24.16 -14.18
CA PRO A 198 19.55 24.64 -13.93
C PRO A 198 19.88 25.95 -14.65
N ILE A 199 19.17 26.27 -15.75
CA ILE A 199 19.36 27.50 -16.53
C ILE A 199 18.68 28.68 -15.85
N ASP A 200 17.44 28.48 -15.37
CA ASP A 200 16.60 29.54 -14.81
C ASP A 200 16.91 29.82 -13.34
N TYR A 201 17.29 28.76 -12.59
CA TYR A 201 17.56 28.83 -11.14
C TYR A 201 19.02 28.47 -10.84
N THR A 202 19.95 29.32 -11.24
CA THR A 202 21.38 29.18 -10.92
C THR A 202 21.63 29.45 -9.42
N GLY A 203 22.78 29.01 -8.91
CA GLY A 203 23.22 29.24 -7.53
C GLY A 203 23.55 27.95 -6.81
N SER A 204 23.94 28.08 -5.55
CA SER A 204 24.18 26.95 -4.66
C SER A 204 23.37 27.15 -3.39
N SER A 205 22.78 26.08 -2.87
CA SER A 205 22.02 26.10 -1.62
C SER A 205 22.31 24.85 -0.80
N ALA A 206 22.29 24.99 0.52
CA ALA A 206 22.40 23.89 1.46
C ALA A 206 21.37 24.05 2.56
N SER A 207 20.74 22.97 2.98
CA SER A 207 19.87 22.94 4.17
C SER A 207 20.30 21.82 5.11
N PHE A 208 20.25 22.09 6.39
CA PHE A 208 20.54 21.14 7.45
C PHE A 208 19.39 21.17 8.44
N TRP A 209 18.91 20.01 8.89
CA TRP A 209 17.86 19.91 9.90
C TRP A 209 18.13 18.83 10.92
N GLY A 210 17.54 19.00 12.08
CA GLY A 210 17.59 18.03 13.15
C GLY A 210 16.55 18.30 14.24
N GLY A 211 16.21 17.28 15.02
CA GLY A 211 15.25 17.45 16.09
C GLY A 211 14.70 16.16 16.69
N GLU A 212 13.42 16.14 17.04
CA GLU A 212 12.76 14.99 17.68
C GLU A 212 12.90 13.72 16.84
N MET A 213 12.79 12.56 17.50
CA MET A 213 12.97 11.21 16.91
C MET A 213 14.35 11.02 16.27
N ASN A 214 15.39 11.57 16.90
CA ASN A 214 16.76 11.54 16.38
C ASN A 214 16.87 11.90 14.89
N THR A 215 15.90 12.69 14.40
CA THR A 215 15.86 13.08 13.00
C THR A 215 17.03 13.99 12.69
N ILE A 216 17.82 13.64 11.68
CA ILE A 216 18.91 14.44 11.14
C ILE A 216 18.91 14.36 9.63
N GLY A 217 19.22 15.46 8.96
CA GLY A 217 19.34 15.43 7.52
C GLY A 217 19.97 16.68 6.93
N SER A 218 20.25 16.59 5.65
CA SER A 218 20.79 17.70 4.85
C SER A 218 20.39 17.56 3.39
N GLU A 219 20.32 18.69 2.72
CA GLU A 219 20.13 18.80 1.28
C GLU A 219 21.14 19.77 0.70
N PHE A 220 21.64 19.48 -0.49
CA PHE A 220 22.55 20.34 -1.25
C PHE A 220 22.03 20.46 -2.67
N ARG A 221 22.04 21.66 -3.21
CA ARG A 221 21.76 21.96 -4.60
C ARG A 221 22.82 22.88 -5.16
N ILE A 222 23.41 22.54 -6.31
CA ILE A 222 24.33 23.38 -7.06
C ILE A 222 23.80 23.41 -8.48
N ALA A 223 23.58 24.60 -9.03
CA ALA A 223 23.19 24.79 -10.42
C ALA A 223 24.00 25.90 -11.07
N ARG A 224 24.45 25.68 -12.29
CA ARG A 224 25.24 26.64 -13.10
C ARG A 224 24.69 26.63 -14.51
N ALA A 225 24.74 27.80 -15.13
CA ALA A 225 24.44 27.98 -16.54
C ALA A 225 25.57 28.79 -17.20
N ASN A 226 25.69 28.67 -18.52
CA ASN A 226 26.56 29.57 -19.29
C ASN A 226 25.93 30.97 -19.36
N ASP A 227 26.76 31.97 -19.80
CA ASP A 227 26.33 33.37 -19.84
C ASP A 227 25.16 33.61 -20.78
N ASP A 228 25.08 32.87 -21.89
CA ASP A 228 24.01 32.95 -22.87
C ASP A 228 22.72 32.23 -22.43
N LYS A 229 22.73 31.55 -21.26
CA LYS A 229 21.62 30.74 -20.74
C LYS A 229 21.09 29.69 -21.70
N THR A 230 21.94 29.18 -22.56
CA THR A 230 21.59 28.09 -23.50
C THR A 230 21.95 26.71 -22.96
N PHE A 231 22.86 26.62 -21.99
CA PHE A 231 23.24 25.35 -21.35
C PHE A 231 23.36 25.52 -19.84
N GLY A 232 22.82 24.58 -19.13
CA GLY A 232 22.91 24.52 -17.68
C GLY A 232 23.04 23.10 -17.16
N TRP A 233 23.59 22.99 -15.95
CA TRP A 233 23.63 21.73 -15.21
C TRP A 233 23.34 21.96 -13.75
N LYS A 234 22.75 20.95 -13.13
CA LYS A 234 22.55 20.93 -11.68
C LYS A 234 22.88 19.56 -11.09
N ILE A 235 23.28 19.58 -9.83
CA ILE A 235 23.38 18.41 -8.97
C ILE A 235 22.64 18.74 -7.69
N ASN A 236 21.81 17.83 -7.22
CA ASN A 236 21.26 17.85 -5.89
C ASN A 236 21.55 16.54 -5.16
N ALA A 237 21.77 16.64 -3.86
CA ALA A 237 21.99 15.51 -3.00
C ALA A 237 21.23 15.71 -1.71
N ARG A 238 20.69 14.62 -1.16
CA ARG A 238 19.95 14.63 0.08
C ARG A 238 20.28 13.41 0.93
N ILE A 239 20.35 13.61 2.23
CA ILE A 239 20.38 12.56 3.22
C ILE A 239 19.37 12.90 4.32
N ASN A 240 18.62 11.92 4.79
CA ASN A 240 17.67 12.06 5.88
C ASN A 240 17.57 10.75 6.63
N SER A 241 17.72 10.77 7.94
CA SER A 241 17.64 9.61 8.81
C SER A 241 17.03 9.97 10.16
N GLY A 242 16.58 8.97 10.87
CA GLY A 242 15.99 9.12 12.20
C GLY A 242 15.36 7.85 12.73
N ASP A 243 14.74 7.96 13.89
CA ASP A 243 13.94 6.87 14.44
C ASP A 243 12.58 6.82 13.73
N ASP A 244 12.07 5.63 13.50
CA ASP A 244 10.73 5.44 12.95
C ASP A 244 9.69 5.29 14.05
N SER A 245 8.42 5.39 13.68
CA SER A 245 7.30 5.21 14.60
C SER A 245 7.21 3.75 15.03
N VAL A 246 7.01 3.53 16.31
CA VAL A 246 6.93 2.18 16.89
C VAL A 246 5.47 1.80 17.19
N TYR A 247 5.21 0.50 17.24
CA TYR A 247 3.93 -0.01 17.70
C TYR A 247 3.81 0.11 19.20
N GLU A 248 2.76 0.78 19.67
CA GLU A 248 2.43 0.91 21.09
C GLU A 248 1.19 0.06 21.47
N ASP A 249 0.51 -0.51 20.48
CA ASP A 249 -0.76 -1.22 20.70
C ASP A 249 -0.55 -2.74 20.66
N GLU A 250 -0.49 -3.34 21.83
CA GLU A 250 -0.32 -4.80 22.00
C GLU A 250 -1.45 -5.61 21.37
N SER A 251 -2.66 -5.03 21.25
CA SER A 251 -3.81 -5.75 20.69
C SER A 251 -3.67 -6.01 19.19
N VAL A 252 -3.03 -5.11 18.48
CA VAL A 252 -2.71 -5.24 17.04
C VAL A 252 -1.74 -6.40 16.82
N LEU A 253 -0.75 -6.52 17.67
CA LEU A 253 0.29 -7.53 17.59
C LEU A 253 -0.23 -8.90 18.02
N ALA A 254 -1.06 -8.92 19.05
CA ALA A 254 -1.72 -10.15 19.50
C ALA A 254 -2.66 -10.70 18.42
N ALA A 255 -3.40 -9.83 17.72
CA ALA A 255 -4.26 -10.24 16.60
C ALA A 255 -3.46 -10.79 15.41
N ALA A 256 -2.22 -10.30 15.22
CA ALA A 256 -1.30 -10.81 14.20
C ALA A 256 -0.47 -12.01 14.67
N GLY A 257 -0.66 -12.47 15.93
CA GLY A 257 0.16 -13.54 16.52
C GLY A 257 1.62 -13.17 16.75
N ILE A 258 1.95 -11.89 16.76
CA ILE A 258 3.32 -11.38 16.86
C ILE A 258 3.51 -10.71 18.22
N PRO A 259 4.41 -11.19 19.11
CA PRO A 259 4.73 -10.49 20.34
C PRO A 259 5.33 -9.11 20.06
N MET A 260 4.90 -8.09 20.79
CA MET A 260 5.29 -6.69 20.58
C MET A 260 6.81 -6.44 20.59
N ASN A 261 7.53 -7.16 21.45
CA ASN A 261 8.98 -7.07 21.54
C ASN A 261 9.73 -7.68 20.33
N ASN A 262 9.03 -8.38 19.44
CA ASN A 262 9.64 -9.04 18.27
C ASN A 262 9.61 -8.20 17.00
N ILE A 263 8.82 -7.13 16.96
CA ILE A 263 8.68 -6.32 15.72
C ILE A 263 9.87 -5.38 15.51
N ILE A 264 10.49 -4.89 16.58
CA ILE A 264 11.33 -3.70 16.47
C ILE A 264 12.80 -3.97 16.81
N ARG A 265 13.14 -4.96 17.63
CA ARG A 265 14.49 -5.10 18.19
C ARG A 265 15.00 -6.52 18.34
N GLN A 266 14.23 -7.53 17.97
CA GLN A 266 14.67 -8.93 18.13
C GLN A 266 14.74 -9.64 16.78
N PRO A 267 15.62 -10.65 16.67
CA PRO A 267 15.62 -11.55 15.54
C PRO A 267 14.20 -12.08 15.36
N VAL A 268 13.71 -12.04 14.15
CA VAL A 268 12.40 -12.59 13.83
C VAL A 268 12.42 -14.05 14.26
N ILE A 269 11.55 -14.39 15.19
CA ILE A 269 11.44 -15.78 15.66
C ILE A 269 10.66 -16.54 14.59
N THR A 270 11.37 -17.30 13.84
CA THR A 270 10.76 -18.30 12.98
C THR A 270 10.65 -19.59 13.80
N ASN A 271 9.44 -19.99 14.09
CA ASN A 271 9.18 -21.31 14.67
C ASN A 271 9.37 -22.47 13.66
N ARG A 272 9.73 -22.16 12.43
CA ARG A 272 10.21 -23.17 11.49
C ARG A 272 11.67 -23.48 11.77
N ALA A 273 11.89 -24.33 12.76
CA ALA A 273 13.21 -24.89 13.04
C ALA A 273 13.65 -25.92 11.99
N VAL A 274 12.90 -26.08 10.90
CA VAL A 274 13.07 -27.20 9.97
C VAL A 274 12.68 -26.75 8.58
N ASP A 275 13.53 -27.02 7.65
CA ASP A 275 13.40 -26.93 6.21
C ASP A 275 12.92 -25.60 5.60
N PRO A 276 13.70 -25.05 4.67
CA PRO A 276 13.26 -23.91 3.89
C PRO A 276 11.95 -24.24 3.16
N LEU A 277 11.06 -23.27 3.06
CA LEU A 277 9.89 -23.42 2.20
C LEU A 277 10.36 -23.52 0.75
N LEU A 278 10.03 -24.59 0.09
CA LEU A 278 10.43 -24.82 -1.28
C LEU A 278 9.30 -24.43 -2.25
N SER A 279 9.66 -23.88 -3.41
CA SER A 279 8.76 -23.73 -4.54
C SER A 279 8.33 -25.10 -5.08
N GLN A 280 7.36 -25.13 -5.97
CA GLN A 280 6.98 -26.37 -6.67
C GLN A 280 8.15 -27.00 -7.46
N ASN A 281 9.14 -26.20 -7.85
CA ASN A 281 10.34 -26.66 -8.55
C ASN A 281 11.45 -27.08 -7.58
N GLY A 282 11.26 -26.97 -6.27
CA GLY A 282 12.24 -27.30 -5.25
C GLY A 282 13.22 -26.17 -4.90
N ASP A 283 12.98 -24.96 -5.43
CA ASP A 283 13.78 -23.78 -5.08
C ASP A 283 13.44 -23.30 -3.69
N VAL A 284 14.44 -22.82 -2.95
CA VAL A 284 14.27 -22.27 -1.61
C VAL A 284 13.53 -20.92 -1.71
N LEU A 285 12.23 -20.90 -1.37
CA LEU A 285 11.46 -19.65 -1.27
C LEU A 285 11.80 -18.88 0.00
N TYR A 286 12.15 -19.60 1.09
CA TYR A 286 12.47 -19.00 2.38
C TYR A 286 13.51 -19.78 3.13
N ASP A 287 14.49 -19.06 3.63
CA ASP A 287 15.37 -19.57 4.69
C ASP A 287 15.03 -18.86 6.01
N PHE A 288 14.35 -19.58 6.90
CA PHE A 288 13.97 -19.08 8.20
C PHE A 288 15.09 -19.20 9.27
N THR A 289 16.25 -19.68 8.92
CA THR A 289 17.33 -19.97 9.88
C THR A 289 18.12 -18.73 10.29
N GLY A 290 18.03 -17.63 9.55
CA GLY A 290 18.68 -16.36 9.86
C GLY A 290 17.68 -15.35 10.43
N GLY A 291 17.62 -15.17 11.73
CA GLY A 291 16.84 -14.10 12.34
C GLY A 291 17.45 -12.74 12.03
N ASN A 292 16.70 -11.85 11.39
CA ASN A 292 17.02 -10.43 11.23
C ASN A 292 16.13 -9.61 12.14
N ALA A 293 16.73 -8.67 12.89
CA ALA A 293 15.96 -7.71 13.67
C ALA A 293 15.31 -6.69 12.72
N LEU A 294 14.02 -6.38 12.89
CA LEU A 294 13.42 -5.21 12.28
C LEU A 294 14.05 -3.97 12.90
N LEU A 295 14.49 -3.05 12.05
CA LEU A 295 15.07 -1.80 12.49
C LEU A 295 13.95 -0.80 12.80
N ASP A 296 14.11 -0.07 13.89
CA ASP A 296 13.23 1.05 14.27
C ASP A 296 13.73 2.41 13.73
N THR A 297 14.54 2.38 12.71
CA THR A 297 15.14 3.55 12.09
C THR A 297 14.85 3.59 10.59
N TYR A 298 14.91 4.78 10.03
CA TYR A 298 14.81 4.98 8.60
C TYR A 298 16.03 5.73 8.05
N SER A 299 16.32 5.53 6.79
CA SER A 299 17.36 6.26 6.07
C SER A 299 16.93 6.51 4.63
N ASN A 300 17.19 7.72 4.12
CA ASN A 300 17.04 8.06 2.71
C ASN A 300 18.28 8.79 2.23
N ILE A 301 18.82 8.35 1.11
CA ILE A 301 19.95 9.01 0.43
C ILE A 301 19.56 9.17 -1.03
N SER A 302 19.76 10.36 -1.59
CA SER A 302 19.58 10.56 -3.01
C SER A 302 20.65 11.50 -3.59
N VAL A 303 21.02 11.21 -4.82
CA VAL A 303 21.87 12.08 -5.63
C VAL A 303 21.29 12.12 -7.03
N ASN A 304 20.97 13.31 -7.51
CA ASN A 304 20.36 13.51 -8.81
C ASN A 304 21.12 14.59 -9.58
N THR A 305 21.22 14.43 -10.90
CA THR A 305 21.85 15.39 -11.81
C THR A 305 20.95 15.67 -12.99
N THR A 306 21.01 16.88 -13.50
CA THR A 306 20.31 17.30 -14.72
C THR A 306 21.21 18.16 -15.57
N LEU A 307 21.25 17.87 -16.86
CA LEU A 307 21.83 18.69 -17.91
C LEU A 307 20.70 19.22 -18.77
N GLU A 308 20.68 20.49 -19.06
CA GLU A 308 19.65 21.13 -19.89
C GLU A 308 20.38 21.97 -20.98
N TRP A 309 19.89 21.81 -22.21
CA TRP A 309 20.42 22.56 -23.37
C TRP A 309 19.24 23.13 -24.18
N ARG A 310 19.21 24.46 -24.28
CA ARG A 310 18.24 25.27 -25.05
C ARG A 310 19.00 26.03 -26.15
N PRO A 311 19.24 25.43 -27.31
CA PRO A 311 19.96 26.11 -28.40
C PRO A 311 19.20 27.30 -28.97
N ASP A 312 17.84 27.23 -28.91
CA ASP A 312 16.90 28.27 -29.36
C ASP A 312 15.61 28.18 -28.54
N ASP A 313 14.64 29.06 -28.85
CA ASP A 313 13.40 29.23 -28.12
C ASP A 313 12.39 28.05 -28.31
N GLU A 314 12.57 27.28 -29.40
CA GLU A 314 11.69 26.15 -29.75
C GLU A 314 12.31 24.80 -29.43
N THR A 315 13.55 24.78 -28.97
CA THR A 315 14.32 23.54 -28.76
C THR A 315 14.84 23.45 -27.35
N ASN A 316 14.49 22.35 -26.64
CA ASN A 316 14.98 22.02 -25.31
C ASN A 316 15.34 20.55 -25.22
N TYR A 317 16.57 20.26 -24.83
CA TYR A 317 17.02 18.91 -24.50
C TYR A 317 17.33 18.81 -23.01
N THR A 318 16.84 17.76 -22.36
CA THR A 318 17.14 17.48 -20.95
C THR A 318 17.64 16.05 -20.80
N ILE A 319 18.78 15.88 -20.13
CA ILE A 319 19.28 14.58 -19.70
C ILE A 319 19.39 14.63 -18.19
N ALA A 320 18.73 13.70 -17.52
CA ALA A 320 18.76 13.61 -16.07
C ALA A 320 18.99 12.18 -15.61
N GLY A 321 19.52 12.02 -14.41
CA GLY A 321 19.72 10.72 -13.82
C GLY A 321 20.06 10.81 -12.35
N GLY A 322 19.92 9.69 -11.65
CA GLY A 322 20.18 9.69 -10.24
C GLY A 322 20.19 8.31 -9.59
N LEU A 323 20.51 8.34 -8.32
CA LEU A 323 20.51 7.21 -7.42
C LEU A 323 19.65 7.60 -6.21
N ASN A 324 18.72 6.74 -5.83
CA ASN A 324 17.90 6.89 -4.64
C ASN A 324 17.97 5.61 -3.83
N SER A 325 18.32 5.71 -2.56
CA SER A 325 18.31 4.62 -1.60
C SER A 325 17.40 5.00 -0.44
N GLY A 326 16.46 4.14 -0.10
CA GLY A 326 15.54 4.38 1.00
C GLY A 326 15.28 3.12 1.78
N SER A 327 15.18 3.26 3.10
CA SER A 327 14.85 2.17 4.01
C SER A 327 14.00 2.68 5.18
N GLY A 328 13.15 1.80 5.72
CA GLY A 328 12.30 2.11 6.87
C GLY A 328 11.17 1.12 7.04
N LEU A 329 10.38 1.32 8.09
CA LEU A 329 9.18 0.54 8.32
C LEU A 329 8.18 0.72 7.18
N PHE A 330 7.64 -0.37 6.73
CA PHE A 330 6.66 -0.42 5.67
C PHE A 330 5.54 -1.39 6.01
N TRP A 331 4.32 -0.92 5.83
CA TRP A 331 3.13 -1.70 6.05
C TRP A 331 2.51 -2.12 4.73
N GLN A 332 2.18 -3.39 4.60
CA GLN A 332 1.47 -3.95 3.46
C GLN A 332 0.13 -4.56 3.90
N ASP A 333 -0.76 -4.80 2.94
CA ASP A 333 -2.03 -5.51 3.13
C ASP A 333 -1.85 -6.85 3.83
N LEU A 334 -0.65 -7.40 3.75
CA LEU A 334 -0.27 -8.75 4.15
C LEU A 334 0.57 -8.80 5.43
N GLY A 335 1.04 -7.67 5.92
CA GLY A 335 1.84 -7.63 7.12
C GLY A 335 2.77 -6.42 7.23
N ILE A 336 3.43 -6.37 8.36
CA ILE A 336 4.42 -5.34 8.71
C ILE A 336 5.80 -5.85 8.38
N GLY A 337 6.66 -4.94 7.92
CA GLY A 337 8.04 -5.27 7.76
C GLY A 337 8.93 -4.04 7.57
N TYR A 338 10.14 -4.30 7.18
CA TYR A 338 11.14 -3.32 6.84
C TYR A 338 11.40 -3.37 5.34
N ALA A 339 11.25 -2.22 4.67
CA ALA A 339 11.53 -2.12 3.25
C ALA A 339 12.86 -1.40 3.03
N ALA A 340 13.66 -1.89 2.09
CA ALA A 340 14.87 -1.26 1.63
C ALA A 340 14.97 -1.36 0.12
N GLY A 341 15.79 -0.51 -0.49
CA GLY A 341 16.04 -0.60 -1.92
C GLY A 341 16.91 0.52 -2.45
N VAL A 342 17.62 0.20 -3.51
CA VAL A 342 18.40 1.16 -4.28
C VAL A 342 17.84 1.23 -5.69
N ASN A 343 17.46 2.43 -6.10
CA ASN A 343 16.97 2.71 -7.44
C ASN A 343 18.00 3.54 -8.20
N TYR A 344 18.34 3.14 -9.41
CA TYR A 344 19.08 3.92 -10.39
C TYR A 344 18.12 4.31 -11.50
N TRP A 345 18.15 5.56 -11.90
CA TRP A 345 17.30 6.03 -12.97
C TRP A 345 18.04 6.95 -13.94
N GLY A 346 17.59 6.97 -15.17
CA GLY A 346 18.07 7.87 -16.21
C GLY A 346 16.92 8.30 -17.10
N GLN A 347 16.92 9.55 -17.56
CA GLN A 347 15.88 10.15 -18.38
C GLN A 347 16.50 11.03 -19.45
N ALA A 348 15.94 10.96 -20.66
CA ALA A 348 16.21 11.88 -21.74
C ALA A 348 14.90 12.47 -22.25
N GLN A 349 14.85 13.78 -22.45
CA GLN A 349 13.71 14.51 -22.98
C GLN A 349 14.17 15.43 -24.11
N ALA A 350 13.33 15.62 -25.11
CA ALA A 350 13.52 16.55 -26.20
C ALA A 350 12.19 17.25 -26.53
N THR A 351 12.22 18.58 -26.62
CA THR A 351 11.19 19.39 -27.23
C THR A 351 11.82 20.06 -28.46
N ILE A 352 11.23 19.88 -29.64
CA ILE A 352 11.73 20.45 -30.90
C ILE A 352 10.50 20.98 -31.66
N GLY A 353 10.28 22.28 -31.61
CA GLY A 353 9.04 22.89 -32.12
C GLY A 353 7.80 22.22 -31.48
N ASN A 354 6.98 21.63 -32.33
CA ASN A 354 5.75 20.95 -31.90
C ASN A 354 5.91 19.50 -31.42
N TRP A 355 7.12 18.96 -31.48
CA TRP A 355 7.41 17.61 -31.03
C TRP A 355 7.91 17.58 -29.58
N TYR A 356 7.39 16.62 -28.82
CA TYR A 356 7.94 16.24 -27.53
C TYR A 356 8.23 14.74 -27.53
N ALA A 357 9.39 14.36 -27.07
CA ALA A 357 9.76 12.96 -26.87
C ALA A 357 10.50 12.78 -25.55
N GLN A 358 10.27 11.65 -24.90
CA GLN A 358 11.03 11.24 -23.72
C GLN A 358 11.25 9.73 -23.70
N ALA A 359 12.32 9.34 -23.06
CA ALA A 359 12.53 7.97 -22.60
C ALA A 359 13.14 8.00 -21.20
N PHE A 360 12.74 7.09 -20.35
CA PHE A 360 13.42 6.89 -19.08
C PHE A 360 13.52 5.42 -18.71
N ILE A 361 14.54 5.12 -17.94
CA ILE A 361 14.80 3.81 -17.37
C ILE A 361 14.88 3.94 -15.85
N ASP A 362 14.26 3.03 -15.14
CA ASP A 362 14.35 2.87 -13.69
C ASP A 362 14.75 1.43 -13.37
N HIS A 363 15.78 1.25 -12.57
CA HIS A 363 16.27 -0.05 -12.14
C HIS A 363 16.33 -0.11 -10.63
N ASN A 364 15.61 -1.06 -10.04
CA ASN A 364 15.70 -1.41 -8.62
C ASN A 364 16.51 -2.69 -8.45
N THR A 365 17.49 -2.66 -7.56
CA THR A 365 18.43 -3.77 -7.36
C THR A 365 17.85 -4.97 -6.61
N GLY A 366 16.65 -4.86 -6.03
CA GLY A 366 16.07 -5.90 -5.19
C GLY A 366 16.68 -6.03 -3.79
N GLY A 367 17.70 -5.23 -3.48
CA GLY A 367 18.41 -5.31 -2.21
C GLY A 367 19.47 -6.43 -2.15
N THR A 368 19.78 -6.86 -0.95
CA THR A 368 20.70 -7.98 -0.66
C THR A 368 19.98 -9.04 0.18
N PRO A 369 20.53 -10.24 0.35
CA PRO A 369 19.96 -11.23 1.27
C PRO A 369 19.80 -10.73 2.72
N GLU A 370 20.71 -9.86 3.16
CA GLU A 370 20.67 -9.25 4.50
C GLU A 370 19.70 -8.05 4.57
N ASP A 371 19.55 -7.33 3.44
CA ASP A 371 18.72 -6.14 3.33
C ASP A 371 17.87 -6.22 2.04
N PRO A 372 16.87 -7.12 2.00
CA PRO A 372 16.05 -7.39 0.82
C PRO A 372 15.08 -6.23 0.55
N THR A 373 14.42 -6.26 -0.59
CA THR A 373 13.38 -5.28 -0.93
C THR A 373 12.33 -5.16 0.17
N PHE A 374 11.95 -6.28 0.77
CA PHE A 374 11.03 -6.31 1.89
C PHE A 374 11.34 -7.49 2.85
N LEU A 375 11.45 -7.18 4.13
CA LEU A 375 11.61 -8.15 5.21
C LEU A 375 10.39 -8.07 6.12
N TYR A 376 9.53 -9.08 6.09
CA TYR A 376 8.38 -9.16 6.99
C TYR A 376 8.79 -9.40 8.44
N GLY A 377 7.94 -8.96 9.37
CA GLY A 377 8.07 -9.25 10.78
C GLY A 377 8.12 -10.76 11.12
N SER A 378 7.60 -11.60 10.25
CA SER A 378 7.70 -13.07 10.32
C SER A 378 9.07 -13.63 9.93
N GLY A 379 9.99 -12.82 9.42
CA GLY A 379 11.27 -13.25 8.86
C GLY A 379 11.25 -13.56 7.37
N LEU A 380 10.08 -13.44 6.78
CA LEU A 380 9.90 -13.63 5.36
C LEU A 380 10.64 -12.56 4.57
N ARG A 381 11.45 -12.95 3.62
CA ARG A 381 12.22 -12.06 2.76
C ARG A 381 11.66 -12.05 1.36
N GLN A 382 11.52 -10.86 0.79
CA GLN A 382 11.14 -10.68 -0.61
C GLN A 382 12.19 -9.87 -1.34
N VAL A 383 12.58 -10.35 -2.48
CA VAL A 383 13.40 -9.66 -3.47
C VAL A 383 12.47 -9.18 -4.59
N ALA A 384 12.62 -7.98 -5.07
CA ALA A 384 11.87 -7.45 -6.20
C ALA A 384 12.78 -6.59 -7.08
N LYS A 385 13.74 -7.24 -7.74
CA LYS A 385 14.53 -6.61 -8.78
C LYS A 385 13.61 -6.26 -9.94
N ARG A 386 13.82 -5.11 -10.54
CA ARG A 386 13.08 -4.74 -11.74
C ARG A 386 13.85 -3.73 -12.57
N THR A 387 13.59 -3.78 -13.85
CA THR A 387 13.97 -2.73 -14.81
C THR A 387 12.74 -2.29 -15.56
N SER A 388 12.40 -1.01 -15.49
CA SER A 388 11.29 -0.42 -16.22
C SER A 388 11.82 0.56 -17.25
N LEU A 389 11.39 0.42 -18.49
CA LEU A 389 11.64 1.34 -19.58
C LEU A 389 10.33 1.98 -19.99
N GLU A 390 10.26 3.30 -19.98
CA GLU A 390 9.12 4.05 -20.53
C GLU A 390 9.58 4.97 -21.66
N ALA A 391 8.81 5.03 -22.72
CA ALA A 391 9.02 5.92 -23.85
C ALA A 391 7.71 6.61 -24.23
N GLN A 392 7.80 7.87 -24.64
CA GLN A 392 6.68 8.67 -25.06
C GLN A 392 7.08 9.57 -26.24
N ILE A 393 6.17 9.72 -27.17
CA ILE A 393 6.26 10.74 -28.21
C ILE A 393 4.93 11.46 -28.34
N GLN A 394 4.97 12.78 -28.54
CA GLN A 394 3.80 13.63 -28.66
C GLN A 394 4.04 14.65 -29.75
N TYR A 395 2.99 14.99 -30.49
CA TYR A 395 2.96 16.03 -31.49
C TYR A 395 1.79 16.98 -31.25
N ASN A 396 2.07 18.29 -31.23
CA ASN A 396 1.07 19.34 -31.11
C ASN A 396 0.83 19.97 -32.49
N PHE A 397 -0.43 20.21 -32.83
CA PHE A 397 -0.81 20.83 -34.13
C PHE A 397 -2.12 21.56 -34.02
N ASP A 398 -2.30 22.55 -34.89
CA ASP A 398 -3.48 23.39 -34.94
C ASP A 398 -4.34 23.04 -36.16
N MET A 399 -5.66 23.10 -35.97
CA MET A 399 -6.64 22.97 -37.05
C MET A 399 -7.54 24.21 -37.10
N PRO A 400 -7.10 25.34 -37.70
CA PRO A 400 -7.86 26.58 -37.72
C PRO A 400 -9.24 26.45 -38.39
N TRP A 401 -9.39 25.54 -39.36
CA TRP A 401 -10.64 25.27 -40.05
C TRP A 401 -11.70 24.55 -39.20
N LEU A 402 -11.30 23.93 -38.05
CA LEU A 402 -12.18 23.23 -37.15
C LEU A 402 -12.31 24.02 -35.82
N PHE A 403 -13.08 25.07 -35.78
CA PHE A 403 -13.29 25.93 -34.62
C PHE A 403 -11.98 26.43 -33.99
N ASP A 404 -11.02 26.83 -34.82
CA ASP A 404 -9.69 27.30 -34.38
C ASP A 404 -9.09 26.39 -33.29
N SER A 405 -9.06 25.06 -33.54
CA SER A 405 -8.74 24.07 -32.56
C SER A 405 -7.25 23.74 -32.48
N GLU A 406 -6.81 23.53 -31.28
CA GLU A 406 -5.45 23.03 -30.95
C GLU A 406 -5.50 21.55 -30.55
N TRP A 407 -4.62 20.75 -31.12
CA TRP A 407 -4.59 19.32 -30.94
C TRP A 407 -3.25 18.84 -30.39
N THR A 408 -3.32 17.78 -29.57
CA THR A 408 -2.18 17.01 -29.08
C THR A 408 -2.45 15.54 -29.36
N ALA A 409 -1.56 14.85 -30.05
CA ALA A 409 -1.63 13.42 -30.27
C ALA A 409 -0.32 12.74 -29.81
N GLY A 410 -0.40 11.54 -29.27
CA GLY A 410 0.79 10.89 -28.77
C GLY A 410 0.64 9.38 -28.60
N TRP A 411 1.77 8.77 -28.26
CA TRP A 411 1.94 7.36 -28.00
C TRP A 411 2.83 7.16 -26.78
N ASP A 412 2.44 6.21 -25.92
CA ASP A 412 3.23 5.78 -24.76
C ASP A 412 3.54 4.29 -24.88
N TYR A 413 4.74 3.94 -24.44
CA TYR A 413 5.20 2.57 -24.28
C TYR A 413 5.81 2.38 -22.90
N ARG A 414 5.44 1.32 -22.21
CA ARG A 414 6.03 0.91 -20.93
C ARG A 414 6.37 -0.57 -20.99
N ASN A 415 7.58 -0.92 -20.59
CA ASN A 415 8.03 -2.29 -20.46
C ASN A 415 8.65 -2.47 -19.08
N THR A 416 8.19 -3.45 -18.32
CA THR A 416 8.73 -3.80 -17.00
C THR A 416 9.20 -5.24 -17.05
N ILE A 417 10.45 -5.44 -16.68
CA ILE A 417 11.13 -6.74 -16.55
C ILE A 417 11.41 -6.90 -15.06
N SER A 418 10.94 -7.97 -14.47
CA SER A 418 11.06 -8.26 -13.04
C SER A 418 11.91 -9.51 -12.81
N ASP A 419 12.44 -9.66 -11.60
CA ASP A 419 13.13 -10.84 -11.11
C ASP A 419 13.00 -10.85 -9.59
N SER A 420 12.17 -11.74 -9.06
CA SER A 420 11.95 -11.85 -7.62
C SER A 420 12.73 -12.98 -6.97
N GLU A 421 13.55 -13.70 -7.73
CA GLU A 421 14.21 -14.90 -7.27
C GLU A 421 13.20 -15.90 -6.66
N ASN A 422 12.02 -16.01 -7.25
CA ASN A 422 10.85 -16.78 -6.80
C ASN A 422 10.27 -16.37 -5.42
N THR A 423 10.71 -15.27 -4.83
CA THR A 423 10.25 -14.89 -3.48
C THR A 423 8.95 -14.09 -3.47
N LEU A 424 8.56 -13.51 -4.60
CA LEU A 424 7.35 -12.71 -4.75
C LEU A 424 6.41 -13.27 -5.84
N TRP A 425 6.96 -13.69 -6.97
CA TRP A 425 6.20 -14.19 -8.12
C TRP A 425 6.08 -15.71 -8.15
N GLY A 426 6.90 -16.41 -7.35
CA GLY A 426 6.81 -17.85 -7.17
C GLY A 426 6.71 -18.61 -8.51
N ARG A 427 5.56 -19.25 -8.76
CA ARG A 427 5.31 -20.02 -10.00
C ARG A 427 5.11 -19.14 -11.24
N ASN A 428 4.90 -17.85 -11.07
CA ASN A 428 4.71 -16.88 -12.14
C ASN A 428 6.01 -16.13 -12.48
N GLU A 429 7.18 -16.51 -11.95
CA GLU A 429 8.46 -15.82 -12.13
C GLU A 429 8.84 -15.63 -13.60
N ASP A 430 8.50 -16.59 -14.47
CA ASP A 430 8.78 -16.50 -15.91
C ASP A 430 7.70 -15.74 -16.72
N GLU A 431 6.60 -15.30 -16.07
CA GLU A 431 5.45 -14.65 -16.72
C GLU A 431 5.18 -13.21 -16.22
N ASP A 432 5.97 -12.72 -15.26
CA ASP A 432 5.79 -11.46 -14.56
C ASP A 432 6.23 -10.21 -15.35
N ASP A 433 6.87 -10.40 -16.49
CA ASP A 433 7.22 -9.33 -17.41
C ASP A 433 5.99 -8.81 -18.16
N TYR A 434 5.85 -7.52 -18.29
CA TYR A 434 4.70 -6.97 -18.98
C TYR A 434 4.98 -5.69 -19.76
N ILE A 435 4.19 -5.51 -20.82
CA ILE A 435 4.23 -4.36 -21.72
C ILE A 435 2.86 -3.69 -21.70
N THR A 436 2.84 -2.36 -21.62
CA THR A 436 1.65 -1.56 -21.88
C THR A 436 1.90 -0.57 -23.02
N ASN A 437 0.90 -0.41 -23.89
CA ASN A 437 0.92 0.53 -25.00
C ASN A 437 -0.35 1.38 -24.97
N GLY A 438 -0.22 2.67 -25.24
CA GLY A 438 -1.35 3.57 -25.36
C GLY A 438 -1.17 4.60 -26.47
N ILE A 439 -2.23 4.84 -27.21
CA ILE A 439 -2.32 5.94 -28.17
C ILE A 439 -3.42 6.91 -27.74
N TYR A 440 -3.18 8.18 -27.85
CA TYR A 440 -4.15 9.20 -27.44
C TYR A 440 -4.17 10.43 -28.36
N ALA A 441 -5.30 11.11 -28.35
CA ALA A 441 -5.43 12.42 -28.92
C ALA A 441 -6.37 13.29 -28.08
N GLN A 442 -6.05 14.58 -27.96
CA GLN A 442 -6.89 15.60 -27.31
C GLN A 442 -6.94 16.84 -28.19
N GLY A 443 -8.13 17.41 -28.35
CA GLY A 443 -8.34 18.68 -29.04
C GLY A 443 -9.09 19.65 -28.13
N THR A 444 -8.68 20.91 -28.18
CA THR A 444 -9.42 22.06 -27.62
C THR A 444 -10.00 22.87 -28.76
N LEU A 445 -11.33 22.93 -28.85
CA LEU A 445 -12.09 23.65 -29.90
C LEU A 445 -12.59 24.94 -29.30
N THR A 446 -12.20 26.08 -29.88
CA THR A 446 -12.66 27.40 -29.45
C THR A 446 -14.02 27.71 -30.10
N MET A 447 -15.09 27.34 -29.36
CA MET A 447 -16.46 27.51 -29.83
C MET A 447 -16.89 28.98 -29.89
N SER A 448 -16.33 29.80 -29.02
CA SER A 448 -16.45 31.26 -28.98
C SER A 448 -15.38 31.84 -28.03
N GLU A 449 -15.26 33.19 -27.99
CA GLU A 449 -14.34 33.87 -27.03
C GLU A 449 -14.54 33.47 -25.54
N LYS A 450 -15.69 32.88 -25.23
CA LYS A 450 -16.04 32.50 -23.84
C LYS A 450 -16.23 31.00 -23.62
N VAL A 451 -16.18 30.19 -24.66
CA VAL A 451 -16.55 28.76 -24.56
C VAL A 451 -15.56 27.94 -25.34
N ASP A 452 -14.87 27.05 -24.62
CA ASP A 452 -14.03 26.00 -25.20
C ASP A 452 -14.69 24.64 -24.99
N LEU A 453 -14.60 23.79 -26.00
CA LEU A 453 -14.94 22.38 -25.92
C LEU A 453 -13.65 21.54 -26.01
N VAL A 454 -13.32 20.82 -24.95
CA VAL A 454 -12.21 19.87 -24.96
C VAL A 454 -12.75 18.47 -25.22
N VAL A 455 -12.18 17.78 -26.21
CA VAL A 455 -12.50 16.39 -26.53
C VAL A 455 -11.21 15.57 -26.58
N ALA A 456 -11.25 14.37 -26.02
CA ALA A 456 -10.09 13.49 -26.04
C ALA A 456 -10.50 12.01 -26.05
N GLY A 457 -9.61 11.18 -26.52
CA GLY A 457 -9.75 9.74 -26.48
C GLY A 457 -8.40 9.04 -26.40
N ARG A 458 -8.39 7.92 -25.72
CA ARG A 458 -7.22 7.07 -25.55
C ARG A 458 -7.61 5.61 -25.70
N TYR A 459 -6.74 4.82 -26.34
CA TYR A 459 -6.85 3.37 -26.39
C TYR A 459 -5.61 2.74 -25.76
N ASP A 460 -5.80 1.87 -24.78
CA ASP A 460 -4.74 1.18 -24.05
C ASP A 460 -4.83 -0.33 -24.21
N GLN A 461 -3.68 -0.96 -24.27
CA GLN A 461 -3.51 -2.42 -24.27
C GLN A 461 -2.35 -2.84 -23.37
N ALA A 462 -2.54 -3.89 -22.58
CA ALA A 462 -1.48 -4.50 -21.77
C ALA A 462 -1.29 -5.97 -22.20
N SER A 463 -0.05 -6.47 -22.10
CA SER A 463 0.28 -7.85 -22.52
C SER A 463 -0.47 -8.92 -21.73
N PHE A 464 -0.78 -8.66 -20.46
CA PHE A 464 -1.49 -9.57 -19.56
C PHE A 464 -3.03 -9.42 -19.63
N ILE A 465 -3.56 -8.50 -20.44
CA ILE A 465 -5.00 -8.27 -20.61
C ILE A 465 -5.40 -8.68 -22.04
N SER A 466 -6.43 -9.51 -22.16
CA SER A 466 -6.83 -10.10 -23.42
C SER A 466 -7.36 -9.12 -24.46
N ALA A 467 -7.91 -7.97 -24.05
CA ALA A 467 -8.48 -6.95 -24.93
C ALA A 467 -8.14 -5.53 -24.46
N GLY A 468 -7.69 -4.71 -25.39
CA GLY A 468 -7.52 -3.27 -25.11
C GLY A 468 -8.85 -2.55 -24.93
N GLU A 469 -8.82 -1.39 -24.30
CA GLU A 469 -10.02 -0.62 -23.97
C GLU A 469 -9.89 0.86 -24.32
N PHE A 470 -11.02 1.50 -24.64
CA PHE A 470 -11.09 2.90 -25.03
C PHE A 470 -11.61 3.77 -23.86
N ALA A 471 -10.92 4.89 -23.63
CA ALA A 471 -11.24 5.87 -22.60
C ALA A 471 -11.51 7.24 -23.22
N PRO A 472 -12.78 7.68 -23.33
CA PRO A 472 -13.17 9.02 -23.81
C PRO A 472 -13.12 10.06 -22.69
N ARG A 473 -12.95 11.33 -23.10
CA ARG A 473 -13.10 12.54 -22.29
C ARG A 473 -13.78 13.63 -23.09
N ALA A 474 -14.65 14.41 -22.41
CA ALA A 474 -15.20 15.64 -22.94
C ALA A 474 -15.32 16.68 -21.83
N ALA A 475 -15.00 17.95 -22.10
CA ALA A 475 -15.18 19.03 -21.14
C ALA A 475 -15.63 20.31 -21.85
N LEU A 476 -16.63 20.99 -21.28
CA LEU A 476 -17.05 22.30 -21.66
C LEU A 476 -16.53 23.32 -20.65
N VAL A 477 -15.74 24.27 -21.11
CA VAL A 477 -15.16 25.35 -20.30
C VAL A 477 -15.83 26.67 -20.69
N TYR A 478 -16.57 27.28 -19.76
CA TYR A 478 -17.24 28.54 -19.97
C TYR A 478 -16.56 29.63 -19.13
N LYS A 479 -16.06 30.66 -19.81
CA LYS A 479 -15.33 31.81 -19.28
C LYS A 479 -16.15 33.09 -19.42
N PRO A 480 -17.10 33.38 -18.51
CA PRO A 480 -17.88 34.62 -18.57
C PRO A 480 -16.99 35.87 -18.45
N SER A 481 -15.84 35.75 -17.78
CA SER A 481 -14.78 36.76 -17.66
C SER A 481 -13.41 36.07 -17.55
N GLU A 482 -12.32 36.81 -17.73
CA GLU A 482 -10.96 36.32 -17.56
C GLU A 482 -10.67 35.76 -16.15
N LYS A 483 -11.44 36.12 -15.15
CA LYS A 483 -11.29 35.77 -13.74
C LYS A 483 -12.27 34.71 -13.24
N THR A 484 -13.18 34.26 -14.08
CA THR A 484 -14.23 33.33 -13.66
C THR A 484 -14.41 32.24 -14.71
N THR A 485 -14.38 31.01 -14.29
CA THR A 485 -14.52 29.83 -15.14
C THR A 485 -15.50 28.85 -14.53
N TRP A 486 -16.39 28.32 -15.36
CA TRP A 486 -17.23 27.17 -15.10
C TRP A 486 -16.80 26.02 -15.98
N ARG A 487 -16.82 24.79 -15.43
CA ARG A 487 -16.47 23.57 -16.14
C ARG A 487 -17.56 22.54 -15.97
N LEU A 488 -17.83 21.82 -17.03
CA LEU A 488 -18.64 20.60 -17.02
C LEU A 488 -17.81 19.54 -17.75
N SER A 489 -17.49 18.44 -17.09
CA SER A 489 -16.65 17.41 -17.69
C SER A 489 -17.20 16.00 -17.47
N TYR A 490 -16.93 15.15 -18.45
CA TYR A 490 -17.05 13.70 -18.39
C TYR A 490 -15.70 13.07 -18.73
N ASN A 491 -15.27 12.13 -17.91
CA ASN A 491 -14.04 11.40 -18.13
C ASN A 491 -14.27 9.92 -17.83
N LYS A 492 -13.81 9.04 -18.71
CA LYS A 492 -13.60 7.63 -18.40
C LYS A 492 -12.10 7.38 -18.26
N ALA A 493 -11.66 6.81 -17.17
CA ALA A 493 -10.29 6.40 -16.95
C ALA A 493 -10.24 4.89 -16.71
N LEU A 494 -9.15 4.27 -17.13
CA LEU A 494 -8.91 2.85 -16.97
C LEU A 494 -7.89 2.61 -15.85
N SER A 495 -8.05 1.53 -15.12
CA SER A 495 -7.04 1.01 -14.19
C SER A 495 -6.81 -0.46 -14.49
N GLY A 496 -5.58 -0.80 -14.87
CA GLY A 496 -5.15 -2.20 -14.94
C GLY A 496 -4.76 -2.69 -13.56
N PRO A 497 -4.85 -3.99 -13.30
CA PRO A 497 -4.24 -4.55 -12.10
C PRO A 497 -2.73 -4.32 -12.14
N SER A 498 -2.12 -4.11 -10.98
CA SER A 498 -0.65 -4.04 -10.87
C SER A 498 -0.01 -5.42 -11.11
N ALA A 499 1.30 -5.47 -11.31
CA ALA A 499 2.01 -6.74 -11.39
C ALA A 499 1.79 -7.57 -10.12
N LEU A 500 1.80 -6.91 -8.95
CA LEU A 500 1.50 -7.56 -7.68
C LEU A 500 0.11 -8.23 -7.69
N GLN A 501 -0.92 -7.53 -8.14
CA GLN A 501 -2.28 -8.06 -8.22
C GLN A 501 -2.43 -9.17 -9.26
N THR A 502 -1.56 -9.21 -10.25
CA THR A 502 -1.63 -10.15 -11.36
C THR A 502 -0.82 -11.42 -11.10
N TYR A 503 0.42 -11.29 -10.65
CA TYR A 503 1.41 -12.37 -10.67
C TYR A 503 1.85 -12.87 -9.30
N ILE A 504 1.48 -12.21 -8.20
CA ILE A 504 1.90 -12.61 -6.85
C ILE A 504 1.60 -14.08 -6.58
N ASP A 505 2.57 -14.81 -6.03
CA ASP A 505 2.42 -16.24 -5.73
C ASP A 505 3.43 -16.68 -4.65
N PHE A 506 3.06 -16.55 -3.38
CA PHE A 506 3.90 -16.96 -2.27
C PHE A 506 3.10 -17.14 -0.96
N PRO A 507 3.63 -17.88 0.04
CA PRO A 507 3.01 -17.95 1.36
C PRO A 507 3.24 -16.66 2.14
N VAL A 508 2.17 -15.96 2.48
CA VAL A 508 2.24 -14.65 3.16
C VAL A 508 2.30 -14.78 4.67
N ALA A 509 1.69 -15.82 5.23
CA ALA A 509 1.70 -16.07 6.67
C ALA A 509 1.75 -17.57 6.95
N ILE A 510 2.61 -17.94 7.89
CA ILE A 510 2.74 -19.31 8.36
C ILE A 510 2.01 -19.42 9.68
N LEU A 511 0.81 -20.02 9.65
CA LEU A 511 -0.04 -20.16 10.83
C LEU A 511 0.41 -21.34 11.70
N ALA A 512 0.80 -22.44 11.07
CA ALA A 512 1.39 -23.60 11.75
C ALA A 512 2.50 -24.21 10.88
N PRO A 513 3.77 -24.14 11.29
CA PRO A 513 4.92 -24.63 10.51
C PRO A 513 4.75 -26.05 9.99
N GLY A 514 4.87 -26.24 8.68
CA GLY A 514 4.73 -27.53 8.02
C GLY A 514 3.32 -28.12 8.00
N VAL A 515 2.31 -27.35 8.45
CA VAL A 515 0.92 -27.82 8.53
C VAL A 515 -0.02 -26.86 7.82
N LEU A 516 0.08 -25.55 8.08
CA LEU A 516 -0.89 -24.57 7.61
C LEU A 516 -0.25 -23.21 7.32
N ASP A 517 -0.42 -22.76 6.09
CA ASP A 517 0.00 -21.45 5.62
C ASP A 517 -1.16 -20.70 4.96
N ILE A 518 -1.07 -19.38 4.91
CA ILE A 518 -1.90 -18.55 4.02
C ILE A 518 -1.09 -18.32 2.74
N TRP A 519 -1.59 -18.82 1.61
CA TRP A 519 -0.94 -18.68 0.32
C TRP A 519 -1.61 -17.58 -0.50
N LEU A 520 -0.82 -16.63 -0.96
CA LEU A 520 -1.29 -15.51 -1.75
C LEU A 520 -1.09 -15.77 -3.24
N SER A 521 -2.13 -15.51 -4.01
CA SER A 521 -2.14 -15.76 -5.45
C SER A 521 -2.70 -14.56 -6.21
N GLY A 522 -2.10 -14.24 -7.33
CA GLY A 522 -2.54 -13.18 -8.24
C GLY A 522 -3.66 -13.61 -9.18
N GLN A 523 -4.19 -12.65 -9.94
CA GLN A 523 -5.30 -12.87 -10.90
C GLN A 523 -4.89 -13.66 -12.15
N ASN A 524 -3.60 -13.80 -12.43
CA ASN A 524 -3.10 -14.63 -13.54
C ASN A 524 -3.50 -16.10 -13.37
N ASN A 525 -3.63 -16.53 -12.14
CA ASN A 525 -4.13 -17.86 -11.81
C ASN A 525 -5.66 -17.81 -11.72
N ASN A 526 -6.35 -18.40 -12.70
CA ASN A 526 -7.81 -18.55 -12.67
C ASN A 526 -8.20 -19.55 -11.59
N HIS A 527 -8.59 -19.07 -10.42
CA HIS A 527 -9.05 -19.93 -9.34
C HIS A 527 -10.47 -20.44 -9.62
N LYS A 528 -10.61 -21.73 -9.66
CA LYS A 528 -11.91 -22.42 -9.65
C LYS A 528 -12.07 -23.09 -8.31
N PHE A 529 -13.16 -22.79 -7.62
CA PHE A 529 -13.45 -23.34 -6.31
C PHE A 529 -14.29 -24.61 -6.40
N ALA A 530 -13.96 -25.60 -5.56
CA ALA A 530 -14.75 -26.79 -5.42
C ALA A 530 -16.12 -26.44 -4.79
N ASP A 531 -17.17 -27.10 -5.25
CA ASP A 531 -18.41 -27.18 -4.49
C ASP A 531 -18.17 -28.11 -3.28
N PRO A 532 -18.20 -27.59 -2.02
CA PRO A 532 -17.85 -28.35 -0.83
C PRO A 532 -18.96 -29.32 -0.41
N SER A 533 -20.07 -29.38 -1.13
CA SER A 533 -21.27 -30.15 -0.72
C SER A 533 -20.99 -31.64 -0.53
N ALA A 534 -20.13 -32.23 -1.37
CA ALA A 534 -19.76 -33.65 -1.27
C ALA A 534 -18.91 -33.90 -0.02
N GLN A 535 -17.90 -33.06 0.24
CA GLN A 535 -17.02 -33.15 1.40
C GLN A 535 -17.77 -32.88 2.69
N MET A 536 -18.73 -31.97 2.70
CA MET A 536 -19.61 -31.73 3.84
C MET A 536 -20.45 -32.95 4.21
N ILE A 537 -20.95 -33.66 3.22
CA ILE A 537 -21.70 -34.94 3.44
C ILE A 537 -20.76 -35.99 4.05
N GLU A 538 -19.54 -36.13 3.52
CA GLU A 538 -18.59 -37.10 4.03
C GLU A 538 -18.10 -36.77 5.44
N LEU A 539 -17.82 -35.48 5.74
CA LEU A 539 -17.47 -35.03 7.08
C LEU A 539 -18.62 -35.27 8.06
N ALA A 540 -19.84 -34.95 7.67
CA ALA A 540 -21.03 -35.23 8.49
C ALA A 540 -21.23 -36.74 8.77
N ALA A 541 -20.91 -37.58 7.80
CA ALA A 541 -20.92 -39.04 7.98
C ALA A 541 -19.85 -39.53 8.99
N LEU A 542 -18.75 -38.80 9.11
CA LEU A 542 -17.71 -39.02 10.12
C LEU A 542 -18.06 -38.36 11.47
N GLY A 543 -19.21 -37.68 11.54
CA GLY A 543 -19.68 -36.97 12.74
C GLY A 543 -19.04 -35.60 12.95
N VAL A 544 -18.29 -35.11 11.95
CA VAL A 544 -17.69 -33.77 11.97
C VAL A 544 -18.69 -32.76 11.42
N SER A 545 -19.06 -31.77 12.21
CA SER A 545 -19.87 -30.63 11.75
C SER A 545 -19.02 -29.38 11.71
N ILE A 546 -18.95 -28.72 10.55
CA ILE A 546 -18.30 -27.42 10.40
C ILE A 546 -19.40 -26.37 10.46
N PRO A 547 -19.39 -25.45 11.43
CA PRO A 547 -20.40 -24.40 11.52
C PRO A 547 -20.29 -23.44 10.35
N ALA A 548 -21.44 -23.01 9.85
CA ALA A 548 -21.54 -22.10 8.69
C ALA A 548 -21.06 -20.66 8.92
N THR A 549 -20.56 -20.30 10.09
CA THR A 549 -20.39 -18.90 10.52
C THR A 549 -19.12 -18.61 11.32
N ALA A 550 -18.04 -19.34 11.14
CA ALA A 550 -16.77 -19.00 11.80
C ALA A 550 -15.98 -18.03 10.95
N ALA A 551 -16.37 -16.78 10.92
CA ALA A 551 -15.54 -15.73 10.34
C ALA A 551 -14.32 -15.49 11.23
N GLY A 552 -13.13 -15.99 10.84
CA GLY A 552 -11.84 -15.62 11.41
C GLY A 552 -11.55 -16.13 12.82
N GLY A 553 -12.26 -17.10 13.33
CA GLY A 553 -12.00 -17.70 14.66
C GLY A 553 -11.86 -19.21 14.57
N GLY A 554 -10.85 -19.75 15.21
CA GLY A 554 -10.73 -21.20 15.39
C GLY A 554 -11.89 -21.78 16.17
N LEU A 555 -12.43 -22.90 15.71
CA LEU A 555 -13.48 -23.65 16.39
C LEU A 555 -12.89 -24.95 16.94
N PRO A 556 -13.17 -25.28 18.20
CA PRO A 556 -12.67 -26.53 18.75
C PRO A 556 -13.23 -27.72 17.97
N LEU A 557 -12.35 -28.59 17.49
CA LEU A 557 -12.73 -29.83 16.82
C LEU A 557 -13.24 -30.83 17.84
N ALA A 558 -14.47 -31.26 17.67
CA ALA A 558 -15.00 -32.40 18.42
C ALA A 558 -14.77 -33.69 17.62
N ILE A 559 -14.01 -34.61 18.17
CA ILE A 559 -13.90 -35.97 17.62
C ILE A 559 -15.00 -36.82 18.29
N PRO A 560 -15.98 -37.36 17.53
CA PRO A 560 -16.98 -38.23 18.09
C PRO A 560 -16.31 -39.49 18.62
N TYR A 561 -16.49 -39.78 19.89
CA TYR A 561 -15.91 -40.99 20.52
C TYR A 561 -16.32 -42.25 19.73
N GLY A 562 -17.57 -42.36 19.29
CA GLY A 562 -18.05 -43.48 18.49
C GLY A 562 -17.28 -43.74 17.20
N ALA A 563 -16.72 -42.72 16.57
CA ALA A 563 -15.93 -42.85 15.34
C ALA A 563 -14.55 -43.55 15.56
N VAL A 564 -13.98 -43.39 16.74
CA VAL A 564 -12.64 -43.91 17.07
C VAL A 564 -12.66 -45.12 18.01
N ALA A 565 -13.73 -45.32 18.75
CA ALA A 565 -13.79 -46.34 19.80
C ALA A 565 -13.59 -47.77 19.26
N ALA A 566 -14.33 -48.15 18.21
CA ALA A 566 -14.25 -49.52 17.68
C ALA A 566 -12.84 -49.88 17.14
N PRO A 567 -12.22 -49.06 16.26
CA PRO A 567 -10.87 -49.38 15.81
C PRO A 567 -9.81 -49.33 16.91
N SER A 568 -9.93 -48.39 17.87
CA SER A 568 -9.02 -48.30 18.99
C SER A 568 -9.08 -49.54 19.89
N LEU A 569 -10.28 -49.98 20.26
CA LEU A 569 -10.48 -51.17 21.07
C LEU A 569 -10.04 -52.44 20.34
N ALA A 570 -10.34 -52.53 19.02
CA ALA A 570 -9.86 -53.64 18.23
C ALA A 570 -8.33 -53.74 18.22
N GLY A 571 -7.63 -52.63 18.06
CA GLY A 571 -6.16 -52.54 18.15
C GLY A 571 -5.62 -52.92 19.53
N LEU A 572 -6.27 -52.40 20.59
CA LEU A 572 -5.88 -52.70 21.96
C LEU A 572 -6.01 -54.20 22.27
N TYR A 573 -7.15 -54.81 21.89
CA TYR A 573 -7.38 -56.22 22.17
C TYR A 573 -6.55 -57.13 21.27
N ALA A 574 -6.19 -56.69 20.06
CA ALA A 574 -5.26 -57.44 19.24
C ALA A 574 -3.86 -57.44 19.82
N ALA A 575 -3.40 -56.33 20.38
CA ALA A 575 -2.09 -56.22 21.04
C ALA A 575 -2.06 -56.88 22.41
N ALA A 576 -3.16 -56.90 23.15
CA ALA A 576 -3.25 -57.43 24.49
C ALA A 576 -4.61 -58.16 24.71
N PRO A 577 -4.78 -59.38 24.21
CA PRO A 577 -6.07 -60.11 24.27
C PRO A 577 -6.57 -60.32 25.69
N SER A 578 -5.66 -60.44 26.68
CA SER A 578 -6.02 -60.63 28.09
C SER A 578 -6.76 -59.42 28.70
N LEU A 579 -6.64 -58.25 28.10
CA LEU A 579 -7.33 -57.04 28.56
C LEU A 579 -8.80 -57.01 28.13
N GLN A 580 -9.18 -57.76 27.09
CA GLN A 580 -10.55 -57.72 26.56
C GLN A 580 -11.62 -58.08 27.61
N PRO A 581 -11.53 -59.19 28.31
CA PRO A 581 -12.53 -59.52 29.37
C PRO A 581 -12.50 -58.52 30.52
N LEU A 582 -11.36 -57.93 30.78
CA LEU A 582 -11.16 -56.97 31.85
C LEU A 582 -11.80 -55.61 31.57
N LEU A 583 -11.64 -55.11 30.34
CA LEU A 583 -12.02 -53.75 29.94
C LEU A 583 -13.40 -53.67 29.27
N THR A 584 -13.90 -54.77 28.71
CA THR A 584 -15.23 -54.79 28.04
C THR A 584 -16.36 -54.19 28.91
N PRO A 585 -16.44 -54.51 30.26
CA PRO A 585 -17.50 -53.95 31.11
C PRO A 585 -17.42 -52.43 31.25
N PHE A 586 -16.20 -51.89 31.25
CA PHE A 586 -16.02 -50.41 31.27
C PHE A 586 -16.44 -49.77 29.95
N PHE A 587 -15.90 -50.24 28.83
CA PHE A 587 -16.13 -49.62 27.52
C PHE A 587 -17.56 -49.87 27.01
N ALA A 588 -18.28 -50.88 27.45
CA ALA A 588 -19.67 -51.09 27.13
C ALA A 588 -20.57 -49.98 27.64
N ASN A 589 -20.19 -49.28 28.70
CA ASN A 589 -20.96 -48.21 29.33
C ASN A 589 -20.26 -46.84 29.24
N TYR A 590 -19.10 -46.78 28.63
CA TYR A 590 -18.33 -45.56 28.52
C TYR A 590 -18.72 -44.79 27.25
N GLY A 591 -19.34 -43.63 27.41
CA GLY A 591 -19.80 -42.78 26.31
C GLY A 591 -18.73 -41.87 25.70
N GLY A 592 -17.49 -41.91 26.20
CA GLY A 592 -16.40 -41.05 25.74
C GLY A 592 -16.03 -39.96 26.75
N PRO A 593 -14.87 -39.32 26.58
CA PRO A 593 -14.46 -38.23 27.43
C PRO A 593 -15.43 -37.04 27.31
N ALA A 594 -15.57 -36.28 28.39
CA ALA A 594 -16.47 -35.11 28.45
C ALA A 594 -17.94 -35.41 28.07
N GLY A 595 -18.46 -36.64 28.44
CA GLY A 595 -19.84 -37.00 28.13
C GLY A 595 -20.11 -37.32 26.68
N GLY A 596 -19.14 -37.71 25.90
CA GLY A 596 -19.25 -38.13 24.48
C GLY A 596 -19.12 -37.01 23.45
N THR A 597 -18.95 -35.79 23.88
CA THR A 597 -18.76 -34.65 22.98
C THR A 597 -17.34 -34.48 22.47
N GLY A 598 -16.37 -35.17 23.14
CA GLY A 598 -14.99 -35.24 22.64
C GLY A 598 -14.32 -33.90 22.25
N VAL A 599 -14.70 -32.80 22.92
CA VAL A 599 -14.10 -31.49 22.64
C VAL A 599 -12.67 -31.49 23.20
N PHE A 600 -11.73 -31.34 22.30
CA PHE A 600 -10.31 -31.24 22.68
C PHE A 600 -9.92 -29.76 22.58
N SER A 601 -9.68 -29.14 23.74
CA SER A 601 -9.15 -27.78 23.80
C SER A 601 -7.73 -27.73 23.23
N GLY A 602 -7.49 -26.82 22.29
CA GLY A 602 -6.21 -26.63 21.62
C GLY A 602 -6.17 -27.03 20.16
N TYR A 603 -7.31 -27.44 19.61
CA TYR A 603 -7.49 -27.72 18.19
C TYR A 603 -8.61 -26.90 17.64
N ASP A 604 -8.21 -26.08 16.71
CA ASP A 604 -9.15 -25.26 15.99
C ASP A 604 -9.22 -25.71 14.52
N VAL A 605 -10.44 -25.81 14.00
CA VAL A 605 -10.66 -25.84 12.56
C VAL A 605 -10.64 -24.39 12.12
N PHE A 606 -9.61 -24.03 11.38
CA PHE A 606 -9.48 -22.68 10.86
C PHE A 606 -10.25 -22.55 9.55
N GLU A 607 -11.23 -21.66 9.49
CA GLU A 607 -11.95 -21.29 8.29
C GLU A 607 -11.32 -19.97 7.75
N SER A 608 -10.85 -19.98 6.52
CA SER A 608 -10.50 -18.74 5.85
C SER A 608 -11.77 -17.90 5.67
N SER A 609 -11.69 -16.58 5.86
CA SER A 609 -12.85 -15.70 5.75
C SER A 609 -13.59 -15.91 4.43
N ARG A 610 -14.88 -16.21 4.55
CA ARG A 610 -15.73 -16.64 3.48
C ARG A 610 -15.94 -15.58 2.42
N SER A 611 -15.65 -15.93 1.17
CA SER A 611 -16.46 -15.42 0.07
C SER A 611 -17.67 -16.33 -0.13
N THR A 612 -18.87 -15.82 0.15
CA THR A 612 -20.09 -16.58 -0.04
C THR A 612 -20.34 -16.83 -1.53
N GLY A 613 -20.15 -18.05 -1.97
CA GLY A 613 -20.51 -18.50 -3.32
C GLY A 613 -19.35 -18.93 -4.18
N ASN A 614 -19.62 -19.82 -5.12
CA ASN A 614 -18.74 -20.31 -6.19
C ASN A 614 -18.19 -19.15 -7.02
N GLN A 615 -17.08 -18.55 -6.60
CA GLN A 615 -16.49 -17.44 -7.34
C GLN A 615 -15.31 -17.96 -8.16
N ASN A 616 -15.59 -18.21 -9.42
CA ASN A 616 -14.52 -18.30 -10.39
C ASN A 616 -13.87 -16.92 -10.52
N THR A 617 -12.60 -16.80 -10.17
CA THR A 617 -11.86 -15.57 -10.44
C THR A 617 -11.79 -15.37 -11.95
N ARG A 618 -12.06 -14.17 -12.37
CA ARG A 618 -11.86 -13.80 -13.77
C ARG A 618 -10.41 -13.35 -13.94
N GLY A 619 -9.81 -13.68 -15.07
CA GLY A 619 -8.46 -13.23 -15.41
C GLY A 619 -8.31 -11.70 -15.39
N PRO A 620 -7.07 -11.19 -15.47
CA PRO A 620 -6.78 -9.76 -15.41
C PRO A 620 -7.53 -8.98 -16.50
N ARG A 621 -8.13 -7.87 -16.13
CA ARG A 621 -8.82 -6.95 -17.03
C ARG A 621 -8.71 -5.50 -16.54
N PHE A 622 -8.97 -4.55 -17.44
CA PHE A 622 -9.13 -3.18 -17.01
C PHE A 622 -10.40 -3.03 -16.15
N SER A 623 -10.27 -2.33 -15.06
CA SER A 623 -11.38 -1.66 -14.37
C SER A 623 -11.56 -0.26 -14.94
N SER A 624 -12.75 0.31 -14.81
CA SER A 624 -13.01 1.65 -15.30
C SER A 624 -13.63 2.55 -14.24
N VAL A 625 -13.27 3.81 -14.29
CA VAL A 625 -13.86 4.87 -13.48
C VAL A 625 -14.49 5.89 -14.43
N GLU A 626 -15.80 6.07 -14.32
CA GLU A 626 -16.51 7.18 -14.97
C GLU A 626 -16.67 8.32 -13.96
N ASN A 627 -16.23 9.50 -14.36
CA ASN A 627 -16.29 10.71 -13.55
C ASN A 627 -17.05 11.80 -14.28
N TYR A 628 -18.07 12.36 -13.62
CA TYR A 628 -18.80 13.55 -14.04
C TYR A 628 -18.49 14.66 -13.05
N GLU A 629 -18.14 15.84 -13.53
CA GLU A 629 -17.75 16.95 -12.66
C GLU A 629 -18.30 18.28 -13.15
N ILE A 630 -18.80 19.08 -12.19
CA ILE A 630 -19.08 20.51 -12.37
C ILE A 630 -18.10 21.26 -11.49
N GLY A 631 -17.29 22.13 -12.10
CA GLY A 631 -16.29 22.94 -11.41
C GLY A 631 -16.53 24.43 -11.60
N PHE A 632 -16.20 25.19 -10.58
CA PHE A 632 -16.24 26.65 -10.57
C PHE A 632 -14.94 27.18 -9.99
N THR A 633 -14.34 28.15 -10.66
CA THR A 633 -13.17 28.89 -10.13
C THR A 633 -13.37 30.38 -10.42
N SER A 634 -13.14 31.23 -9.42
CA SER A 634 -13.24 32.67 -9.58
C SER A 634 -12.21 33.40 -8.74
N VAL A 635 -11.68 34.49 -9.32
CA VAL A 635 -10.83 35.46 -8.63
C VAL A 635 -11.62 36.73 -8.43
N ILE A 636 -12.07 36.97 -7.20
CA ILE A 636 -12.90 38.12 -6.83
C ILE A 636 -12.01 39.28 -6.39
N GLY A 637 -12.07 40.36 -7.14
CA GLY A 637 -11.11 41.47 -7.00
C GLY A 637 -9.69 40.97 -7.32
N SER A 638 -8.72 41.34 -6.50
CA SER A 638 -7.33 40.84 -6.58
C SER A 638 -6.90 40.08 -5.31
N LYS A 639 -7.86 39.69 -4.46
CA LYS A 639 -7.56 39.20 -3.12
C LYS A 639 -8.16 37.86 -2.75
N LEU A 640 -9.21 37.44 -3.42
CA LEU A 640 -9.94 36.25 -3.05
C LEU A 640 -10.06 35.30 -4.23
N LYS A 641 -9.43 34.12 -4.13
CA LYS A 641 -9.62 33.00 -5.06
C LYS A 641 -10.55 31.98 -4.40
N ILE A 642 -11.59 31.57 -5.11
CA ILE A 642 -12.52 30.52 -4.70
C ILE A 642 -12.54 29.44 -5.77
N SER A 643 -12.52 28.20 -5.36
CA SER A 643 -12.77 27.04 -6.22
C SER A 643 -13.75 26.10 -5.55
N ALA A 644 -14.68 25.56 -6.32
CA ALA A 644 -15.64 24.57 -5.87
C ALA A 644 -15.86 23.54 -7.00
N ASP A 645 -15.78 22.29 -6.66
CA ASP A 645 -15.97 21.16 -7.57
C ASP A 645 -16.98 20.19 -6.96
N LEU A 646 -18.01 19.81 -7.72
CA LEU A 646 -18.92 18.73 -7.39
C LEU A 646 -18.72 17.61 -8.39
N TYR A 647 -18.61 16.39 -7.92
CA TYR A 647 -18.26 15.26 -8.76
C TYR A 647 -19.05 13.99 -8.42
N SER A 648 -19.20 13.13 -9.41
CA SER A 648 -19.71 11.77 -9.27
C SER A 648 -18.69 10.79 -9.82
N TYR A 649 -18.40 9.75 -9.06
CA TYR A 649 -17.57 8.63 -9.48
C TYR A 649 -18.40 7.36 -9.56
N VAL A 650 -18.24 6.62 -10.67
CA VAL A 650 -18.74 5.26 -10.84
C VAL A 650 -17.56 4.37 -11.19
N ASN A 651 -17.16 3.53 -10.25
CA ASN A 651 -16.06 2.57 -10.42
C ASN A 651 -16.64 1.20 -10.73
N THR A 652 -16.25 0.62 -11.88
CA THR A 652 -16.74 -0.68 -12.36
C THR A 652 -15.59 -1.66 -12.52
N GLY A 653 -15.76 -2.89 -12.04
CA GLY A 653 -14.79 -3.96 -12.21
C GLY A 653 -13.54 -3.81 -11.34
N PHE A 654 -13.67 -3.16 -10.19
CA PHE A 654 -12.55 -2.92 -9.26
C PHE A 654 -11.97 -4.22 -8.67
N THR A 655 -10.70 -4.19 -8.35
CA THR A 655 -9.99 -5.32 -7.73
C THR A 655 -10.01 -5.16 -6.22
N ASN A 656 -10.40 -6.23 -5.51
CA ASN A 656 -10.30 -6.35 -4.07
C ASN A 656 -9.31 -7.45 -3.70
N PHE A 657 -8.70 -7.31 -2.53
CA PHE A 657 -8.01 -8.40 -1.86
C PHE A 657 -9.02 -9.15 -1.00
N ASN A 658 -9.15 -10.44 -1.22
CA ASN A 658 -10.05 -11.29 -0.45
C ASN A 658 -9.36 -12.62 -0.12
N ALA A 659 -9.80 -13.25 0.96
CA ALA A 659 -9.59 -14.69 1.10
C ALA A 659 -10.40 -15.39 0.02
N VAL A 660 -9.74 -16.24 -0.73
CA VAL A 660 -10.29 -16.82 -1.95
C VAL A 660 -10.68 -18.27 -1.68
N GLY A 661 -11.92 -18.50 -1.34
CA GLY A 661 -12.48 -19.83 -1.08
C GLY A 661 -12.49 -20.21 0.41
N ASP A 662 -13.18 -21.30 0.68
CA ASP A 662 -13.27 -21.88 2.01
C ASP A 662 -12.16 -22.92 2.15
N ALA A 663 -11.10 -22.65 2.88
CA ALA A 663 -10.11 -23.64 3.27
C ALA A 663 -10.24 -23.91 4.77
N TYR A 664 -10.22 -25.16 5.14
CA TYR A 664 -10.26 -25.60 6.52
C TYR A 664 -8.98 -26.35 6.85
N ALA A 665 -8.37 -26.00 7.95
CA ALA A 665 -7.20 -26.70 8.43
C ALA A 665 -7.30 -26.98 9.91
N LEU A 666 -6.72 -28.09 10.31
CA LEU A 666 -6.58 -28.46 11.70
C LEU A 666 -5.30 -27.86 12.24
N VAL A 667 -5.44 -26.92 13.18
CA VAL A 667 -4.31 -26.29 13.85
C VAL A 667 -4.27 -26.72 15.31
N GLY A 668 -3.16 -27.22 15.78
CA GLY A 668 -2.97 -27.57 17.17
C GLY A 668 -2.05 -28.75 17.40
N SER A 669 -1.69 -29.02 18.65
CA SER A 669 -0.52 -29.79 18.96
C SER A 669 -0.71 -31.29 18.90
N ASN A 670 -1.62 -31.97 19.38
CA ASN A 670 -1.62 -33.46 19.41
C ASN A 670 -2.98 -34.09 19.74
N ILE A 671 -3.99 -33.91 18.89
CA ILE A 671 -5.32 -34.53 19.07
C ILE A 671 -5.25 -36.03 19.43
N PRO A 672 -4.47 -36.85 18.68
CA PRO A 672 -4.38 -38.28 19.03
C PRO A 672 -3.84 -38.49 20.44
N GLY A 673 -2.81 -37.75 20.84
CA GLY A 673 -2.23 -37.86 22.18
C GLY A 673 -3.21 -37.45 23.27
N ASP A 674 -3.90 -36.31 23.06
CA ASP A 674 -4.88 -35.80 24.04
C ASP A 674 -6.08 -36.72 24.19
N LEU A 675 -6.58 -37.27 23.07
CA LEU A 675 -7.63 -38.29 23.11
C LEU A 675 -7.21 -39.52 23.92
N GLY A 676 -6.05 -40.05 23.61
CA GLY A 676 -5.53 -41.23 24.33
C GLY A 676 -5.37 -40.98 25.84
N ALA A 677 -4.82 -39.80 26.18
CA ALA A 677 -4.63 -39.39 27.56
C ALA A 677 -5.98 -39.22 28.31
N ALA A 678 -6.96 -38.56 27.66
CA ALA A 678 -8.28 -38.35 28.26
C ALA A 678 -9.00 -39.68 28.56
N VAL A 679 -9.04 -40.61 27.57
CA VAL A 679 -9.66 -41.93 27.77
C VAL A 679 -8.96 -42.76 28.83
N ALA A 680 -7.61 -42.72 28.89
CA ALA A 680 -6.84 -43.40 29.91
C ALA A 680 -7.09 -42.81 31.31
N ALA A 681 -7.22 -41.47 31.40
CA ALA A 681 -7.56 -40.81 32.68
C ALA A 681 -8.95 -41.22 33.19
N ASP A 682 -9.94 -41.23 32.34
CA ASP A 682 -11.33 -41.66 32.68
C ASP A 682 -11.36 -43.15 33.10
N ALA A 683 -10.56 -43.99 32.48
CA ALA A 683 -10.44 -45.41 32.81
C ALA A 683 -9.66 -45.69 34.10
N THR A 684 -8.95 -44.74 34.68
CA THR A 684 -7.98 -44.97 35.78
C THR A 684 -8.60 -45.65 36.99
N ALA A 685 -9.71 -45.14 37.48
CA ALA A 685 -10.37 -45.71 38.68
C ALA A 685 -10.83 -47.15 38.44
N TYR A 686 -11.44 -47.42 37.30
CA TYR A 686 -11.89 -48.77 36.95
C TYR A 686 -10.75 -49.72 36.75
N VAL A 687 -9.69 -49.34 35.99
CA VAL A 687 -8.50 -50.15 35.73
C VAL A 687 -7.78 -50.46 37.02
N THR A 688 -7.65 -49.49 37.93
CA THR A 688 -7.01 -49.70 39.23
C THR A 688 -7.78 -50.76 40.05
N GLY A 689 -9.08 -50.64 40.12
CA GLY A 689 -9.93 -51.62 40.80
C GLY A 689 -9.83 -53.05 40.22
N ALA A 690 -9.96 -53.15 38.92
CA ALA A 690 -9.92 -54.43 38.21
C ALA A 690 -8.57 -55.10 38.25
N ILE A 691 -7.49 -54.38 38.03
CA ILE A 691 -6.10 -54.91 38.15
C ILE A 691 -5.79 -55.32 39.59
N THR A 692 -6.22 -54.54 40.57
CA THR A 692 -6.06 -54.90 42.01
C THR A 692 -6.75 -56.22 42.29
N ALA A 693 -8.00 -56.41 41.85
CA ALA A 693 -8.72 -57.65 42.08
C ALA A 693 -8.03 -58.86 41.46
N VAL A 694 -7.71 -58.79 40.13
CA VAL A 694 -7.09 -59.91 39.41
C VAL A 694 -5.69 -60.20 39.96
N THR A 695 -4.86 -59.21 40.28
CA THR A 695 -3.51 -59.39 40.76
C THR A 695 -3.54 -59.97 42.21
N THR A 696 -4.45 -59.50 43.07
CA THR A 696 -4.63 -60.00 44.42
C THR A 696 -5.06 -61.47 44.39
N GLN A 697 -5.99 -61.83 43.52
CA GLN A 697 -6.44 -63.20 43.33
C GLN A 697 -5.26 -64.13 42.89
N THR A 698 -4.47 -63.62 41.92
CA THR A 698 -3.26 -64.33 41.46
C THR A 698 -2.24 -64.55 42.58
N TYR A 699 -2.01 -63.61 43.46
CA TYR A 699 -1.11 -63.72 44.60
C TYR A 699 -1.65 -64.60 45.68
N GLN A 700 -2.96 -64.64 45.88
CA GLN A 700 -3.65 -65.60 46.73
C GLN A 700 -3.41 -67.02 46.21
N GLY A 701 -3.56 -67.24 44.90
CA GLY A 701 -3.30 -68.50 44.21
C GLY A 701 -1.86 -68.93 44.39
N VAL A 702 -0.88 -68.03 44.20
CA VAL A 702 0.54 -68.29 44.47
C VAL A 702 0.80 -68.64 45.92
N ALA A 703 0.18 -67.91 46.87
CA ALA A 703 0.30 -68.21 48.31
C ALA A 703 -0.21 -69.60 48.64
N ALA A 704 -1.35 -69.98 48.11
CA ALA A 704 -1.93 -71.32 48.28
C ALA A 704 -1.05 -72.43 47.67
N GLN A 705 -0.53 -72.21 46.47
CA GLN A 705 0.30 -73.15 45.74
C GLN A 705 1.59 -73.50 46.55
N PHE A 706 2.18 -72.50 47.19
CA PHE A 706 3.39 -72.63 47.94
C PHE A 706 3.15 -72.86 49.46
N GLY A 707 1.92 -72.93 49.94
CA GLY A 707 1.60 -73.13 51.35
C GLY A 707 2.01 -71.95 52.21
N LEU A 708 2.11 -70.75 51.70
CA LEU A 708 2.66 -69.59 52.42
C LEU A 708 1.53 -68.64 52.84
N PRO A 709 1.73 -67.89 53.94
CA PRO A 709 0.80 -66.82 54.26
C PRO A 709 0.75 -65.80 53.15
N PHE A 710 -0.46 -65.30 52.80
CA PHE A 710 -0.68 -64.27 51.75
C PHE A 710 0.21 -63.04 52.01
N SER A 711 0.43 -62.61 53.23
CA SER A 711 1.27 -61.50 53.64
C SER A 711 2.75 -61.66 53.23
N VAL A 712 3.25 -62.85 53.19
CA VAL A 712 4.61 -63.16 52.78
C VAL A 712 4.78 -63.00 51.27
N VAL A 713 3.84 -63.45 50.50
CA VAL A 713 3.82 -63.33 49.04
C VAL A 713 3.58 -61.88 48.65
N ALA A 714 2.62 -61.23 49.31
CA ALA A 714 2.26 -59.85 49.05
C ALA A 714 3.37 -58.81 49.37
N SER A 715 4.25 -59.16 50.38
CA SER A 715 5.36 -58.29 50.75
C SER A 715 6.54 -58.30 49.75
N GLY A 716 6.56 -59.23 48.80
CA GLY A 716 7.65 -59.40 47.85
C GLY A 716 8.86 -60.22 48.45
N ALA A 717 8.63 -60.94 49.56
CA ALA A 717 9.61 -61.80 50.13
C ALA A 717 10.12 -62.90 49.18
N LEU A 718 9.40 -63.18 48.14
CA LEU A 718 9.74 -64.13 47.07
C LEU A 718 10.32 -63.43 45.81
N ALA A 719 10.90 -62.24 45.92
CA ALA A 719 11.47 -61.51 44.82
C ALA A 719 12.56 -62.29 44.07
N GLY A 720 13.34 -63.08 44.79
CA GLY A 720 14.34 -64.01 44.22
C GLY A 720 13.72 -65.14 43.38
N ALA A 721 12.46 -65.49 43.58
CA ALA A 721 11.71 -66.47 42.80
C ALA A 721 10.89 -65.78 41.65
N GLY A 722 11.11 -64.50 41.38
CA GLY A 722 10.42 -63.75 40.34
C GLY A 722 9.03 -63.17 40.72
N VAL A 723 8.69 -63.17 42.01
CA VAL A 723 7.39 -62.61 42.51
C VAL A 723 7.64 -61.28 43.21
N PRO A 724 7.34 -60.15 42.50
CA PRO A 724 7.50 -58.80 43.04
C PRO A 724 6.48 -58.52 44.16
N ALA A 725 6.68 -57.46 44.95
CA ALA A 725 5.68 -57.02 45.90
C ALA A 725 4.32 -56.76 45.23
N LEU A 726 3.22 -57.18 45.92
CA LEU A 726 1.85 -57.02 45.34
C LEU A 726 1.54 -55.58 44.89
N GLN A 727 1.91 -54.59 45.68
CA GLN A 727 1.68 -53.20 45.33
C GLN A 727 2.43 -52.80 44.08
N THR A 728 3.68 -53.27 43.92
CA THR A 728 4.51 -53.00 42.74
C THR A 728 3.94 -53.71 41.52
N ALA A 729 3.42 -54.93 41.65
CA ALA A 729 2.76 -55.64 40.56
C ALA A 729 1.45 -55.00 40.17
N ILE A 730 0.65 -54.46 41.09
CA ILE A 730 -0.57 -53.73 40.83
C ILE A 730 -0.25 -52.41 40.11
N ALA A 731 0.69 -51.65 40.64
CA ALA A 731 1.10 -50.38 40.04
C ALA A 731 1.63 -50.58 38.60
N GLY A 732 2.44 -51.60 38.37
CA GLY A 732 2.94 -51.91 37.01
C GLY A 732 1.82 -52.35 36.07
N GLY A 733 0.90 -53.19 36.50
CA GLY A 733 -0.25 -53.62 35.73
C GLY A 733 -1.17 -52.46 35.36
N VAL A 734 -1.42 -51.56 36.30
CA VAL A 734 -2.24 -50.33 36.06
C VAL A 734 -1.56 -49.45 35.05
N ALA A 735 -0.26 -49.15 35.23
CA ALA A 735 0.47 -48.30 34.29
C ALA A 735 0.55 -48.89 32.86
N GLN A 736 0.77 -50.20 32.75
CA GLN A 736 0.80 -50.87 31.45
C GLN A 736 -0.59 -50.86 30.77
N THR A 737 -1.64 -51.09 31.50
CA THR A 737 -2.99 -51.10 30.97
C THR A 737 -3.46 -49.71 30.53
N LEU A 738 -3.18 -48.69 31.34
CA LEU A 738 -3.48 -47.31 30.99
C LEU A 738 -2.64 -46.83 29.81
N GLY A 739 -1.36 -47.20 29.75
CA GLY A 739 -0.48 -46.95 28.60
C GLY A 739 -0.97 -47.63 27.33
N GLY A 740 -1.49 -48.87 27.43
CA GLY A 740 -2.15 -49.54 26.30
C GLY A 740 -3.40 -48.84 25.80
N ILE A 741 -4.30 -48.41 26.72
CA ILE A 741 -5.47 -47.61 26.38
C ILE A 741 -5.07 -46.31 25.72
N ASN A 742 -4.14 -45.56 26.29
CA ASN A 742 -3.63 -44.31 25.73
C ASN A 742 -3.12 -44.54 24.29
N GLY A 743 -2.23 -45.48 24.08
CA GLY A 743 -1.63 -45.76 22.78
C GLY A 743 -2.68 -46.20 21.72
N ALA A 744 -3.65 -47.00 22.13
CA ALA A 744 -4.70 -47.46 21.20
C ALA A 744 -5.63 -46.32 20.76
N PHE A 745 -6.03 -45.44 21.67
CA PHE A 745 -6.88 -44.32 21.33
C PHE A 745 -6.07 -43.20 20.62
N GLN A 746 -4.80 -43.08 20.90
CA GLN A 746 -3.90 -42.25 20.08
C GLN A 746 -3.81 -42.74 18.65
N ALA A 747 -3.64 -44.02 18.41
CA ALA A 747 -3.61 -44.60 17.06
C ALA A 747 -4.97 -44.49 16.36
N GLY A 748 -6.08 -44.69 17.05
CA GLY A 748 -7.43 -44.50 16.52
C GLY A 748 -7.74 -43.05 16.16
N GLY A 749 -7.31 -42.11 16.99
CA GLY A 749 -7.38 -40.70 16.73
C GLY A 749 -6.58 -40.25 15.49
N ALA A 750 -5.37 -40.76 15.35
CA ALA A 750 -4.50 -40.52 14.19
C ALA A 750 -5.15 -41.07 12.90
N GLY A 751 -5.74 -42.28 12.97
CA GLY A 751 -6.47 -42.85 11.85
C GLY A 751 -7.72 -42.05 11.45
N PHE A 752 -8.42 -41.47 12.41
CA PHE A 752 -9.55 -40.57 12.18
C PHE A 752 -9.09 -39.28 11.49
N LEU A 753 -8.06 -38.65 12.00
CA LEU A 753 -7.51 -37.43 11.41
C LEU A 753 -7.02 -37.65 9.98
N ALA A 754 -6.40 -38.77 9.70
CA ALA A 754 -6.01 -39.13 8.32
C ALA A 754 -7.18 -39.23 7.34
N GLN A 755 -8.42 -39.45 7.83
CA GLN A 755 -9.64 -39.41 7.01
C GLN A 755 -10.21 -38.02 6.89
N VAL A 756 -10.17 -37.22 7.92
CA VAL A 756 -10.73 -35.87 7.99
C VAL A 756 -9.87 -34.85 7.22
N GLN A 757 -8.57 -34.92 7.39
CA GLN A 757 -7.64 -33.91 6.83
C GLN A 757 -7.72 -33.78 5.29
N PRO A 758 -7.78 -34.85 4.48
CA PRO A 758 -7.97 -34.72 3.04
C PRO A 758 -9.30 -34.08 2.64
N LEU A 759 -10.37 -34.33 3.43
CA LEU A 759 -11.67 -33.72 3.19
C LEU A 759 -11.65 -32.22 3.48
N LEU A 760 -10.98 -31.80 4.54
CA LEU A 760 -10.80 -30.40 4.87
C LEU A 760 -9.92 -29.69 3.82
N ALA A 761 -8.84 -30.30 3.38
CA ALA A 761 -7.96 -29.77 2.34
C ALA A 761 -8.66 -29.59 0.99
N ALA A 762 -9.70 -30.38 0.70
CA ALA A 762 -10.48 -30.30 -0.53
C ALA A 762 -11.47 -29.12 -0.58
N PHE A 763 -11.64 -28.37 0.52
CA PHE A 763 -12.49 -27.18 0.56
C PHE A 763 -11.78 -25.96 -0.04
N GLY A 764 -10.91 -25.88 -0.79
CA GLY A 764 -10.27 -24.70 -1.37
C GLY A 764 -10.55 -24.61 -2.85
N THR A 765 -9.79 -25.32 -3.64
CA THR A 765 -9.76 -25.18 -5.08
C THR A 765 -9.99 -26.53 -5.77
N VAL A 766 -10.72 -26.54 -6.90
CA VAL A 766 -10.91 -27.72 -7.73
C VAL A 766 -9.65 -28.13 -8.46
N GLU A 767 -8.78 -27.18 -8.73
CA GLU A 767 -7.54 -27.40 -9.44
C GLU A 767 -6.36 -27.38 -8.47
N SER A 768 -5.83 -28.54 -8.13
CA SER A 768 -4.64 -28.70 -7.30
C SER A 768 -3.39 -28.00 -7.87
N SER A 769 -3.43 -27.59 -9.15
CA SER A 769 -2.38 -26.82 -9.79
C SER A 769 -2.26 -25.37 -9.25
N LEU A 770 -3.25 -24.88 -8.55
CA LEU A 770 -3.28 -23.51 -8.01
C LEU A 770 -2.57 -23.39 -6.66
N MET A 771 -2.39 -24.49 -5.94
CA MET A 771 -1.67 -24.52 -4.67
C MET A 771 -0.44 -25.42 -4.79
N PRO A 772 0.65 -25.14 -4.07
CA PRO A 772 1.80 -26.03 -4.02
C PRO A 772 1.41 -27.40 -3.47
N VAL A 773 1.97 -28.46 -4.03
CA VAL A 773 1.80 -29.84 -3.55
C VAL A 773 3.03 -30.21 -2.73
N ASP A 774 3.09 -29.70 -1.51
CA ASP A 774 4.23 -29.86 -0.59
C ASP A 774 3.86 -30.57 0.73
N GLY A 775 2.62 -31.04 0.84
CA GLY A 775 2.11 -31.69 2.05
C GLY A 775 1.65 -30.71 3.13
N VAL A 776 1.69 -29.40 2.88
CA VAL A 776 1.16 -28.33 3.73
C VAL A 776 -0.25 -27.97 3.28
N THR A 777 -1.12 -27.65 4.22
CA THR A 777 -2.43 -27.07 3.87
C THR A 777 -2.28 -25.59 3.64
N HIS A 778 -2.69 -25.11 2.46
CA HIS A 778 -2.64 -23.70 2.11
C HIS A 778 -4.04 -23.08 2.11
N ILE A 779 -4.23 -22.02 2.90
CA ILE A 779 -5.44 -21.18 2.83
C ILE A 779 -5.23 -20.21 1.67
N PRO A 780 -6.03 -20.29 0.59
CA PRO A 780 -5.87 -19.39 -0.54
C PRO A 780 -6.37 -17.99 -0.20
N ALA A 781 -5.54 -17.01 -0.47
CA ALA A 781 -5.88 -15.59 -0.44
C ALA A 781 -5.41 -14.93 -1.74
N GLY A 782 -6.03 -13.84 -2.16
CA GLY A 782 -5.60 -13.20 -3.38
C GLY A 782 -6.44 -12.03 -3.84
N TYR A 783 -6.04 -11.52 -4.97
CA TYR A 783 -6.71 -10.41 -5.62
C TYR A 783 -7.81 -10.92 -6.56
N GLN A 784 -8.98 -10.32 -6.43
CA GLN A 784 -10.15 -10.63 -7.26
C GLN A 784 -10.70 -9.38 -7.91
N THR A 785 -11.06 -9.50 -9.18
CA THR A 785 -11.85 -8.48 -9.87
C THR A 785 -13.34 -8.76 -9.66
N ASN A 786 -14.06 -7.79 -9.13
CA ASN A 786 -15.49 -7.90 -8.81
C ASN A 786 -16.41 -7.84 -10.03
N GLY A 787 -16.07 -8.49 -11.10
CA GLY A 787 -16.93 -8.63 -12.26
C GLY A 787 -17.42 -7.31 -12.83
N ASP A 788 -18.73 -7.13 -12.90
CA ASP A 788 -19.39 -5.90 -13.35
C ASP A 788 -19.93 -5.06 -12.18
N ALA A 789 -19.54 -5.43 -10.93
CA ALA A 789 -19.93 -4.70 -9.73
C ALA A 789 -19.51 -3.23 -9.78
N LYS A 790 -20.40 -2.37 -9.30
CA LYS A 790 -20.21 -0.92 -9.35
C LYS A 790 -20.18 -0.32 -7.95
N ARG A 791 -19.26 0.60 -7.74
CA ARG A 791 -19.26 1.49 -6.59
C ARG A 791 -19.47 2.91 -7.09
N SER A 792 -20.52 3.56 -6.61
CA SER A 792 -20.79 4.95 -6.98
C SER A 792 -20.82 5.85 -5.74
N HIS A 793 -20.29 7.05 -5.86
CA HIS A 793 -20.39 8.08 -4.84
C HIS A 793 -20.37 9.47 -5.47
N PHE A 794 -20.91 10.42 -4.73
CA PHE A 794 -20.80 11.84 -5.00
C PHE A 794 -19.82 12.46 -4.01
N GLY A 795 -19.22 13.55 -4.41
CA GLY A 795 -18.37 14.31 -3.54
C GLY A 795 -18.25 15.76 -3.95
N GLY A 796 -17.66 16.53 -3.08
CA GLY A 796 -17.39 17.93 -3.31
C GLY A 796 -16.10 18.39 -2.66
N ASP A 797 -15.37 19.23 -3.39
CA ASP A 797 -14.19 19.94 -2.91
C ASP A 797 -14.45 21.44 -2.97
N PHE A 798 -14.10 22.12 -1.91
CA PHE A 798 -14.13 23.57 -1.84
C PHE A 798 -12.75 24.09 -1.39
N SER A 799 -12.30 25.19 -1.99
CA SER A 799 -11.09 25.88 -1.53
C SER A 799 -11.24 27.39 -1.64
N MET A 800 -10.60 28.09 -0.70
CA MET A 800 -10.55 29.53 -0.62
C MET A 800 -9.14 29.98 -0.24
N ASP A 801 -8.60 30.93 -0.99
CA ASP A 801 -7.39 31.68 -0.68
C ASP A 801 -7.72 33.16 -0.59
N TYR A 802 -7.54 33.72 0.58
CA TYR A 802 -7.73 35.15 0.82
C TYR A 802 -6.40 35.81 1.19
N PHE A 803 -6.03 36.73 0.40
CA PHE A 803 -4.83 37.52 0.61
C PHE A 803 -5.23 38.88 1.18
N ALA A 804 -5.04 39.10 2.45
CA ALA A 804 -5.33 40.38 3.08
C ALA A 804 -4.42 41.48 2.51
N ASN A 805 -3.14 41.15 2.33
CA ASN A 805 -2.12 41.95 1.67
C ASN A 805 -1.04 41.04 1.10
N ALA A 806 0.07 41.58 0.56
CA ALA A 806 1.18 40.81 -0.03
C ALA A 806 1.89 39.86 0.96
N ASP A 807 1.78 40.15 2.25
CA ASP A 807 2.48 39.39 3.32
C ASP A 807 1.59 38.35 3.99
N LEU A 808 0.28 38.49 3.92
CA LEU A 808 -0.68 37.71 4.69
C LEU A 808 -1.68 36.98 3.80
N ARG A 809 -1.59 35.66 3.78
CA ARG A 809 -2.54 34.74 3.16
C ARG A 809 -3.29 33.97 4.23
N LEU A 810 -4.62 33.92 4.11
CA LEU A 810 -5.49 33.01 4.82
C LEU A 810 -6.06 32.01 3.83
N TRP A 811 -6.07 30.75 4.16
CA TRP A 811 -6.60 29.74 3.27
C TRP A 811 -7.44 28.71 4.02
N ALA A 812 -8.41 28.15 3.30
CA ALA A 812 -9.24 27.08 3.84
C ALA A 812 -9.69 26.16 2.71
N ASN A 813 -9.85 24.89 3.03
CA ASN A 813 -10.51 23.95 2.14
C ASN A 813 -11.37 22.94 2.92
N ALA A 814 -12.34 22.36 2.22
CA ALA A 814 -13.18 21.31 2.72
C ALA A 814 -13.41 20.28 1.63
N SER A 815 -13.50 19.02 2.02
CA SER A 815 -13.85 17.94 1.10
C SER A 815 -14.90 17.05 1.74
N TRP A 816 -15.86 16.61 0.92
CA TRP A 816 -16.98 15.79 1.35
C TRP A 816 -17.22 14.63 0.39
N LEU A 817 -17.62 13.47 0.95
CA LEU A 817 -18.06 12.28 0.24
C LEU A 817 -19.47 11.88 0.71
N SER A 818 -20.33 11.46 -0.22
CA SER A 818 -21.69 11.03 0.12
C SER A 818 -21.72 9.72 0.90
N GLN A 819 -20.77 8.82 0.61
CA GLN A 819 -20.61 7.54 1.27
C GLN A 819 -19.19 7.02 1.10
N ASN A 820 -18.78 6.10 1.96
CA ASN A 820 -17.47 5.44 1.95
C ASN A 820 -17.55 3.93 2.19
N GLU A 821 -18.76 3.36 2.19
CA GLU A 821 -19.07 1.95 2.39
C GLU A 821 -20.21 1.53 1.44
N TRP A 822 -20.13 0.33 0.86
CA TRP A 822 -21.15 -0.29 0.00
C TRP A 822 -21.43 -1.69 0.50
N ILE A 823 -22.68 -1.96 0.83
CA ILE A 823 -23.14 -3.23 1.41
C ILE A 823 -23.91 -4.02 0.33
N PRO A 824 -23.55 -5.29 0.09
CA PRO A 824 -24.26 -6.14 -0.86
C PRO A 824 -25.78 -6.17 -0.60
N GLY A 825 -26.56 -5.93 -1.64
CA GLY A 825 -28.02 -5.95 -1.59
C GLY A 825 -28.69 -4.68 -1.02
N GLU A 826 -27.92 -3.70 -0.47
CA GLU A 826 -28.46 -2.42 0.03
C GLU A 826 -28.28 -1.27 -0.98
N ASP A 827 -27.22 -1.29 -1.75
CA ASP A 827 -26.83 -0.19 -2.66
C ASP A 827 -27.26 -0.41 -4.12
N ASN A 828 -28.30 -1.21 -4.38
CA ASN A 828 -28.82 -1.57 -5.71
C ASN A 828 -27.78 -2.20 -6.65
N ASP A 829 -26.75 -2.84 -6.09
CA ASP A 829 -25.73 -3.56 -6.83
C ASP A 829 -25.77 -5.04 -6.48
N ASP A 830 -26.55 -5.80 -7.25
CA ASP A 830 -26.70 -7.25 -7.08
C ASP A 830 -25.39 -8.01 -7.42
N ASP A 831 -24.43 -7.35 -8.06
CA ASP A 831 -23.14 -7.93 -8.44
C ASP A 831 -22.05 -7.74 -7.36
N LEU A 832 -22.34 -6.96 -6.31
CA LEU A 832 -21.39 -6.77 -5.21
C LEU A 832 -21.47 -7.97 -4.24
N VAL A 833 -20.37 -8.68 -4.13
CA VAL A 833 -20.32 -9.93 -3.35
C VAL A 833 -20.02 -9.70 -1.89
N ASN A 834 -19.11 -8.76 -1.61
CA ASN A 834 -18.66 -8.40 -0.28
C ASN A 834 -18.80 -6.91 -0.03
N THR A 835 -19.01 -6.52 1.23
CA THR A 835 -18.96 -5.11 1.61
C THR A 835 -17.64 -4.49 1.16
N SER A 836 -17.73 -3.38 0.44
CA SER A 836 -16.58 -2.66 -0.11
C SER A 836 -16.43 -1.31 0.59
N TYR A 837 -15.20 -0.91 0.86
CA TYR A 837 -14.87 0.31 1.59
C TYR A 837 -14.01 1.24 0.73
N LEU A 838 -14.21 2.55 0.89
CA LEU A 838 -13.36 3.55 0.25
C LEU A 838 -12.10 3.84 1.08
N ASN A 839 -12.09 3.49 2.37
CA ASN A 839 -11.00 3.76 3.31
C ASN A 839 -10.65 5.25 3.41
N ALA A 840 -11.66 6.10 3.42
CA ALA A 840 -11.52 7.55 3.51
C ALA A 840 -12.62 8.16 4.39
N PRO A 841 -12.32 9.26 5.12
CA PRO A 841 -13.32 9.99 5.90
C PRO A 841 -14.33 10.68 4.99
N THR A 842 -15.58 10.80 5.44
CA THR A 842 -16.63 11.50 4.71
C THR A 842 -16.43 13.01 4.70
N TRP A 843 -15.85 13.59 5.74
CA TRP A 843 -15.51 15.00 5.81
C TRP A 843 -14.04 15.21 6.15
N LYS A 844 -13.46 16.21 5.51
CA LYS A 844 -12.09 16.71 5.76
C LYS A 844 -12.10 18.22 5.71
N TYR A 845 -11.49 18.87 6.70
CA TYR A 845 -11.34 20.33 6.74
C TYR A 845 -9.88 20.69 6.97
N ARG A 846 -9.44 21.72 6.28
CA ARG A 846 -8.10 22.30 6.48
C ARG A 846 -8.18 23.79 6.38
N MET A 847 -7.43 24.47 7.24
CA MET A 847 -7.31 25.92 7.19
C MET A 847 -5.93 26.33 7.67
N GLY A 848 -5.48 27.48 7.23
CA GLY A 848 -4.19 27.98 7.63
C GLY A 848 -3.98 29.45 7.37
N ILE A 849 -2.86 29.92 7.91
CA ILE A 849 -2.36 31.28 7.80
C ILE A 849 -0.88 31.24 7.42
N ASP A 850 -0.50 32.01 6.42
CA ASP A 850 0.88 32.25 6.01
C ASP A 850 1.17 33.73 6.09
N TYR A 851 2.16 34.11 6.92
CA TYR A 851 2.58 35.50 7.10
C TYR A 851 4.07 35.63 6.83
N THR A 852 4.44 36.36 5.80
CA THR A 852 5.82 36.48 5.31
C THR A 852 6.17 37.93 4.95
N PRO A 853 6.32 38.81 5.95
CA PRO A 853 6.66 40.20 5.75
C PRO A 853 8.08 40.39 5.24
N LEU A 854 8.34 41.55 4.65
CA LEU A 854 9.68 41.93 4.14
C LEU A 854 10.76 42.02 5.25
N SER A 855 10.37 42.01 6.53
CA SER A 855 11.29 42.01 7.68
C SER A 855 12.15 40.73 7.79
N GLY A 856 11.91 39.72 6.96
CA GLY A 856 12.60 38.45 6.99
C GLY A 856 11.98 37.38 7.90
N MET A 857 10.96 37.72 8.69
CA MET A 857 10.18 36.77 9.48
C MET A 857 9.24 35.97 8.58
N ASN A 858 9.04 34.72 8.85
CA ASN A 858 7.98 33.90 8.27
C ASN A 858 7.26 33.14 9.36
N PHE A 859 5.97 33.04 9.21
CA PHE A 859 5.10 32.28 10.10
C PHE A 859 4.06 31.55 9.25
N SER A 860 3.91 30.25 9.48
CA SER A 860 2.88 29.45 8.88
C SER A 860 2.25 28.56 9.94
N ALA A 861 0.93 28.57 10.03
CA ALA A 861 0.20 27.67 10.90
C ALA A 861 -0.97 27.06 10.14
N SER A 862 -1.23 25.79 10.36
CA SER A 862 -2.35 25.09 9.74
C SER A 862 -3.06 24.19 10.74
N PHE A 863 -4.35 24.04 10.53
CA PHE A 863 -5.22 23.10 11.23
C PHE A 863 -5.80 22.10 10.23
N GLN A 864 -5.83 20.84 10.61
CA GLN A 864 -6.41 19.74 9.86
C GLN A 864 -7.40 18.97 10.74
N HIS A 865 -8.58 18.70 10.19
CA HIS A 865 -9.56 17.76 10.73
C HIS A 865 -9.93 16.72 9.70
N ASP A 866 -9.91 15.45 10.06
CA ASP A 866 -10.46 14.34 9.30
C ASP A 866 -11.44 13.57 10.19
N ASP A 867 -12.66 13.30 9.69
CA ASP A 867 -13.66 12.50 10.40
C ASP A 867 -13.18 11.04 10.55
N LYS A 868 -13.80 10.33 11.49
CA LYS A 868 -13.58 8.89 11.63
C LYS A 868 -14.16 8.11 10.45
N PHE A 869 -13.55 6.99 10.12
CA PHE A 869 -14.04 6.09 9.09
C PHE A 869 -13.65 4.65 9.38
N ARG A 870 -14.39 3.71 8.80
CA ARG A 870 -14.00 2.30 8.79
C ARG A 870 -13.00 2.05 7.67
N SER A 871 -11.95 1.30 7.98
CA SER A 871 -10.93 0.90 7.02
C SER A 871 -10.79 -0.61 7.00
N VAL A 872 -10.83 -1.17 5.80
CA VAL A 872 -10.61 -2.60 5.56
C VAL A 872 -9.55 -2.72 4.47
N GLN A 873 -8.47 -3.43 4.78
CA GLN A 873 -7.36 -3.59 3.87
C GLN A 873 -6.64 -4.90 4.10
N GLY A 874 -6.68 -5.78 3.12
CA GLY A 874 -6.17 -7.12 3.27
C GLY A 874 -6.83 -7.81 4.48
N PHE A 875 -6.00 -8.30 5.39
CA PHE A 875 -6.45 -8.91 6.64
C PHE A 875 -6.81 -7.90 7.75
N TRP A 876 -6.62 -6.61 7.51
CA TRP A 876 -6.75 -5.57 8.51
C TRP A 876 -8.11 -4.89 8.41
N ASN A 877 -8.82 -4.82 9.53
CA ASN A 877 -10.15 -4.22 9.63
C ASN A 877 -10.28 -3.49 10.94
N GLY A 878 -10.79 -2.27 10.91
CA GLY A 878 -10.99 -1.48 12.10
C GLY A 878 -11.48 -0.07 11.82
N VAL A 879 -11.61 0.71 12.87
CA VAL A 879 -11.99 2.11 12.81
C VAL A 879 -10.76 2.99 12.94
N VAL A 880 -10.61 3.92 12.02
CA VAL A 880 -9.67 5.04 12.13
C VAL A 880 -10.40 6.17 12.83
N GLU A 881 -9.93 6.55 14.00
CA GLU A 881 -10.54 7.62 14.79
C GLU A 881 -10.35 8.99 14.14
N ALA A 882 -11.27 9.90 14.42
CA ALA A 882 -11.17 11.27 13.94
C ALA A 882 -9.91 11.95 14.50
N LYS A 883 -9.26 12.77 13.68
CA LYS A 883 -8.03 13.45 14.07
C LYS A 883 -8.13 14.96 13.91
N ASN A 884 -7.49 15.68 14.84
CA ASN A 884 -7.31 17.12 14.82
C ASN A 884 -5.83 17.42 14.96
N LEU A 885 -5.21 18.00 13.95
CA LEU A 885 -3.78 18.26 13.93
C LEU A 885 -3.52 19.73 13.71
N VAL A 886 -2.50 20.24 14.37
CA VAL A 886 -2.00 21.60 14.19
C VAL A 886 -0.53 21.52 13.78
N ASP A 887 -0.18 22.11 12.66
CA ASP A 887 1.20 22.24 12.21
C ASP A 887 1.62 23.72 12.32
N LEU A 888 2.87 23.96 12.68
CA LEU A 888 3.44 25.29 12.87
C LEU A 888 4.84 25.38 12.27
N SER A 889 5.13 26.47 11.57
CA SER A 889 6.48 26.83 11.15
C SER A 889 6.74 28.30 11.46
N VAL A 890 7.87 28.58 12.10
CA VAL A 890 8.35 29.93 12.38
C VAL A 890 9.79 30.03 11.95
N GLY A 891 10.09 31.01 11.12
CA GLY A 891 11.46 31.20 10.67
C GLY A 891 11.86 32.66 10.58
N TYR A 892 13.16 32.87 10.46
CA TYR A 892 13.75 34.17 10.31
C TYR A 892 14.93 34.13 9.32
N ARG A 893 14.92 35.09 8.40
CA ARG A 893 16.02 35.29 7.43
C ARG A 893 16.98 36.37 7.98
N PHE A 894 18.11 35.92 8.51
CA PHE A 894 19.12 36.79 9.09
C PHE A 894 19.87 37.62 8.04
N SER A 895 19.99 37.09 6.85
CA SER A 895 20.61 37.73 5.69
C SER A 895 19.95 37.20 4.42
N PRO A 896 20.18 37.78 3.25
CA PRO A 896 19.72 37.20 1.99
C PRO A 896 20.10 35.72 1.81
N ASN A 897 21.21 35.33 2.42
CA ASN A 897 21.84 34.03 2.27
C ASN A 897 21.61 33.06 3.42
N THR A 898 21.02 33.49 4.55
CA THR A 898 20.93 32.66 5.76
C THR A 898 19.54 32.74 6.36
N ARG A 899 18.88 31.59 6.49
CA ARG A 899 17.57 31.46 7.12
C ARG A 899 17.58 30.31 8.12
N PHE A 900 16.88 30.50 9.25
CA PHE A 900 16.65 29.45 10.24
C PHE A 900 15.15 29.34 10.50
N ASP A 901 14.65 28.10 10.50
CA ASP A 901 13.26 27.75 10.73
C ASP A 901 13.15 26.74 11.88
N ILE A 902 12.10 26.87 12.68
CA ILE A 902 11.62 25.86 13.60
C ILE A 902 10.25 25.43 13.11
N SER A 903 10.06 24.15 12.90
CA SER A 903 8.80 23.57 12.47
C SER A 903 8.32 22.49 13.43
N ALA A 904 7.02 22.41 13.64
CA ALA A 904 6.38 21.38 14.42
C ALA A 904 5.21 20.81 13.62
N THR A 905 5.24 19.53 13.35
CA THR A 905 4.07 18.79 12.85
C THR A 905 3.35 18.17 14.02
N ASN A 906 2.01 18.22 14.01
CA ASN A 906 1.17 17.79 15.15
C ASN A 906 1.60 18.47 16.46
N LEU A 907 1.66 19.79 16.49
CA LEU A 907 2.15 20.62 17.61
C LEU A 907 1.51 20.23 18.95
N THR A 908 0.22 19.88 18.95
CA THR A 908 -0.56 19.53 20.15
C THR A 908 -0.28 18.10 20.65
N ASP A 909 0.58 17.36 19.98
CA ASP A 909 0.89 15.94 20.27
C ASP A 909 -0.36 15.04 20.36
N ASN A 910 -1.34 15.28 19.51
CA ASN A 910 -2.53 14.45 19.42
C ASN A 910 -2.17 13.11 18.73
N PRO A 911 -2.15 11.96 19.43
CA PRO A 911 -1.78 10.69 18.81
C PRO A 911 -2.81 10.30 17.77
N TYR A 912 -2.35 9.90 16.56
CA TYR A 912 -3.24 9.49 15.50
C TYR A 912 -2.66 8.35 14.68
N LYS A 913 -3.56 7.64 13.99
CA LYS A 913 -3.25 6.62 12.98
C LYS A 913 -3.98 6.97 11.69
N THR A 914 -3.46 6.53 10.57
CA THR A 914 -4.14 6.68 9.27
C THR A 914 -4.82 5.40 8.79
N TYR A 915 -4.46 4.26 9.42
CA TYR A 915 -5.13 2.97 9.35
C TYR A 915 -5.18 2.32 10.72
N PRO A 916 -6.09 1.36 10.96
CA PRO A 916 -6.30 0.78 12.29
C PRO A 916 -5.03 0.20 12.91
N ASN A 917 -4.23 -0.46 12.11
CA ASN A 917 -3.11 -1.29 12.58
C ASN A 917 -1.74 -0.67 12.31
N LEU A 918 -1.70 0.62 11.97
CA LEU A 918 -0.43 1.35 11.82
C LEU A 918 0.14 1.81 13.17
N PRO A 919 1.44 2.12 13.21
CA PRO A 919 2.03 2.80 14.35
C PRO A 919 1.34 4.12 14.65
N THR A 920 1.34 4.51 15.91
CA THR A 920 0.84 5.81 16.34
C THR A 920 1.81 6.92 15.95
N ILE A 921 1.31 7.91 15.23
CA ILE A 921 2.09 9.09 14.83
C ILE A 921 1.93 10.16 15.90
N ARG A 922 3.07 10.70 16.35
CA ARG A 922 3.19 11.72 17.36
C ARG A 922 3.69 13.03 16.78
N ARG A 923 3.83 14.06 17.64
CA ARG A 923 4.48 15.33 17.33
C ARG A 923 5.92 15.11 16.86
N ARG A 924 6.36 15.97 15.93
CA ARG A 924 7.77 16.09 15.56
C ARG A 924 8.16 17.54 15.41
N VAL A 925 9.15 17.98 16.18
CA VAL A 925 9.72 19.32 16.15
C VAL A 925 11.13 19.26 15.54
N LEU A 926 11.37 20.08 14.51
CA LEU A 926 12.65 20.14 13.78
C LEU A 926 13.13 21.59 13.67
N GLY A 927 14.44 21.80 13.84
CA GLY A 927 15.13 23.01 13.44
C GLY A 927 15.76 22.83 12.07
N LYS A 928 15.66 23.83 11.18
CA LYS A 928 16.26 23.82 9.83
C LYS A 928 17.05 25.09 9.57
N LEU A 929 18.32 24.94 9.19
CA LEU A 929 19.19 26.01 8.70
C LEU A 929 19.31 25.91 7.18
N THR A 930 19.00 26.98 6.46
CA THR A 930 19.17 27.07 5.01
C THR A 930 20.18 28.16 4.67
N LEU A 931 21.15 27.81 3.83
CA LEU A 931 22.25 28.67 3.33
C LEU A 931 22.18 28.75 1.81
N ASN A 932 22.30 29.95 1.25
CA ASN A 932 22.40 30.19 -0.21
C ASN A 932 23.72 30.86 -0.53
N PHE A 933 24.38 30.50 -1.65
CA PHE A 933 25.70 30.96 -2.05
C PHE A 933 25.70 31.42 -3.49
#